data_52d521e3d9963e1d8adc59d504186a4b
#
_entry.id   52d521e3d9963e1d8adc59d504186a4b
#
_cell.length_a   1.000
_cell.length_b   1.000
_cell.length_c   1.000
_cell.angle_alpha   90.00
_cell.angle_beta   90.00
_cell.angle_gamma   90.00
#
_symmetry.space_group_name_H-M   'P 1'
#
loop_
_entity.id
_entity.type
_entity.pdbx_description
1 polymer ?
#
loop_
_entity_poly.entity_id
_entity_poly.type
_entity_poly.pdbx_seq_one_letter_code
_entity_poly.pdbx_strand_id
1 'polypeptide(L)'
;MRTLTRVAPSVFFIYLLSCIIVCGTEENTNSKIPFLNAKYDGYPMLYFSKGEVAKLRAQAAGSHQYIASRINEAVHTMLTNPTEYLPPWEPKDFSARWNEIYGNNLGALAIYCILNPDNTEAIGFARDYMERMAAQPSWLVKDAPWDEVPLAHSLVAFATAYDFLYDSFTKHQKERFLEVIANASGYMYETSYRRGWGFQYLHNHQPTNCVALLTGSLVMMNQGYLQEAYFWTKQVLTIMEKSIVLLNDVTDGSLYEGVAYGSYTTRSLFQYMFLVQRHFDINHFNHPWLKEHFAFMYRTILPGFQRTVAIADSNYNWFYGPESQLVFLDKFVLRNGSGNWLAEQIQANRVQEGPGTPAKGQRWCTLHTEFLWYDASLTPTPPPDFGTPQLHVFEDWGVVTYGSSLPAEINRPFISFKSGKLGGRAIFDIVHKNKYQDWVKGWRNFNAGHEHPDQNSFTFAPNGFPFITEALYGPKYTFLNNVLMFSPSESESCFAPWEGQVTEDCTSKWLKYKQGEAADSHGTVMAAMEKNGVVFIRGESVSAYSPKLKLKSVQRNLVLLHPQLLLLVDHIHLDHSSPVDATTTFFHNVDLPFEETSIDGVHGAILRHKENIYKMYWMDDTGLSEKAVITSINYPQGYPYNGTNYVNVTTHLRKPITRSIYLFIGPSIDVESFSVHGDYQQVDVFLATSDHAYAVYLFTGDTPSQSVYAKIVADRQKIVFDKTSSIKSFSPPEVKDYVKVVEQNLQHFKPVFQQMEKEILSHVKNTASFRKTAERLLRFSDKRNTEEAIEQLFAISQQQKQQGKITRTRKGARNYKFINAVPDIFSQIEVNEKQTRLKAMALAQSEVPVNEDEEMKDLLDFVDKPSVRQKSGSYSRYGPYHTLTTHNGAASISASYTRLFLILNIAIFIVLLALQLSRFLKTKNMHRKRCLYAILSIDCCILLWLYSSCYRSQC
;
A
#
# COMPACT_ATOMS: atom_id res chain seq x y z
N MET A 1 -38.15 0.59 2.52
CA MET A 1 -37.75 1.70 3.41
C MET A 1 -36.24 1.84 3.60
N ARG A 2 -35.42 0.78 3.65
CA ARG A 2 -33.94 0.89 3.66
C ARG A 2 -33.36 1.44 2.34
N THR A 3 -34.07 1.32 1.23
CA THR A 3 -33.65 1.87 -0.08
C THR A 3 -33.88 3.37 -0.19
N LEU A 4 -34.94 3.90 0.45
CA LEU A 4 -35.24 5.32 0.39
C LEU A 4 -34.36 6.22 1.28
N THR A 5 -33.86 5.69 2.42
CA THR A 5 -32.97 6.45 3.31
C THR A 5 -31.51 6.51 2.83
N ARG A 6 -31.10 5.62 1.91
CA ARG A 6 -29.77 5.69 1.26
C ARG A 6 -29.78 6.47 -0.05
N VAL A 7 -30.93 6.57 -0.72
CA VAL A 7 -31.08 7.33 -1.96
C VAL A 7 -31.27 8.83 -1.67
N ALA A 8 -31.84 9.20 -0.52
CA ALA A 8 -32.11 10.60 -0.21
C ALA A 8 -30.84 11.51 -0.17
N PRO A 9 -29.71 11.13 0.40
CA PRO A 9 -28.50 11.96 0.34
C PRO A 9 -27.90 12.03 -1.06
N SER A 10 -27.94 10.94 -1.82
CA SER A 10 -27.40 10.89 -3.18
C SER A 10 -28.28 11.65 -4.16
N VAL A 11 -29.61 11.54 -4.06
CA VAL A 11 -30.55 12.28 -4.89
C VAL A 11 -30.53 13.77 -4.54
N PHE A 12 -30.34 14.12 -3.27
CA PHE A 12 -30.20 15.51 -2.84
C PHE A 12 -28.88 16.12 -3.32
N PHE A 13 -27.81 15.33 -3.35
CA PHE A 13 -26.51 15.74 -3.87
C PHE A 13 -26.56 15.90 -5.41
N ILE A 14 -27.23 14.99 -6.11
CA ILE A 14 -27.47 15.07 -7.56
C ILE A 14 -28.33 16.30 -7.90
N TYR A 15 -29.39 16.55 -7.13
CA TYR A 15 -30.24 17.73 -7.35
C TYR A 15 -29.50 19.04 -7.04
N LEU A 16 -28.61 19.05 -6.05
CA LEU A 16 -27.76 20.19 -5.73
C LEU A 16 -26.70 20.43 -6.81
N LEU A 17 -26.06 19.37 -7.33
CA LEU A 17 -25.13 19.48 -8.46
C LEU A 17 -25.85 19.94 -9.74
N SER A 18 -27.02 19.39 -10.06
CA SER A 18 -27.85 19.82 -11.21
C SER A 18 -28.24 21.27 -11.09
N CYS A 19 -28.61 21.76 -9.91
CA CYS A 19 -28.89 23.17 -9.69
C CYS A 19 -27.65 24.08 -9.84
N ILE A 20 -26.48 23.57 -9.56
CA ILE A 20 -25.21 24.30 -9.71
C ILE A 20 -24.79 24.35 -11.18
N ILE A 21 -24.99 23.27 -11.93
CA ILE A 21 -24.75 23.22 -13.39
C ILE A 21 -25.71 24.16 -14.11
N VAL A 22 -26.97 24.22 -13.69
CA VAL A 22 -27.99 25.11 -14.34
C VAL A 22 -27.82 26.58 -13.94
N CYS A 23 -27.33 26.88 -12.72
CA CYS A 23 -27.03 28.27 -12.32
C CYS A 23 -25.65 28.78 -12.77
N GLY A 24 -24.78 27.92 -13.27
CA GLY A 24 -23.45 28.28 -13.76
C GLY A 24 -23.36 28.54 -15.26
N THR A 25 -24.46 28.44 -16.01
CA THR A 25 -24.48 28.59 -17.49
C THR A 25 -24.69 30.00 -17.98
N GLU A 26 -24.70 31.00 -17.15
CA GLU A 26 -24.67 32.38 -17.62
C GLU A 26 -23.26 32.99 -17.54
N GLU A 27 -22.76 33.26 -18.78
CA GLU A 27 -21.52 33.92 -19.13
C GLU A 27 -20.22 33.08 -18.94
N ASN A 28 -20.01 32.32 -19.97
CA ASN A 28 -18.73 31.75 -20.35
C ASN A 28 -17.76 32.86 -20.79
N THR A 29 -17.29 33.67 -19.86
CA THR A 29 -16.04 34.39 -20.09
C THR A 29 -14.93 33.39 -19.83
N ASN A 30 -14.19 33.00 -20.88
CA ASN A 30 -12.96 32.23 -20.86
C ASN A 30 -11.94 32.88 -19.90
N SER A 31 -12.13 32.79 -18.59
CA SER A 31 -11.10 33.05 -17.61
C SER A 31 -10.21 31.83 -17.60
N LYS A 32 -9.16 31.86 -18.44
CA LYS A 32 -8.05 30.91 -18.39
C LYS A 32 -7.60 30.86 -16.95
N ILE A 33 -7.56 29.65 -16.39
CA ILE A 33 -7.07 29.42 -15.02
C ILE A 33 -5.56 29.64 -15.05
N PRO A 34 -5.00 30.70 -14.44
CA PRO A 34 -3.63 31.13 -14.70
C PRO A 34 -2.54 30.16 -14.21
N PHE A 35 -2.91 29.22 -13.32
CA PHE A 35 -1.96 28.27 -12.72
C PHE A 35 -1.95 26.89 -13.38
N LEU A 36 -2.98 26.51 -14.07
CA LEU A 36 -2.85 25.43 -15.04
C LEU A 36 -1.97 26.02 -16.13
N ASN A 37 -0.72 25.63 -16.11
CA ASN A 37 0.30 26.13 -17.03
C ASN A 37 -0.36 26.45 -18.39
N ALA A 38 -0.30 27.71 -18.85
CA ALA A 38 -0.90 28.18 -20.10
C ALA A 38 -0.49 27.36 -21.35
N LYS A 39 0.34 26.33 -21.16
CA LYS A 39 0.75 25.33 -22.15
C LYS A 39 -0.38 24.35 -22.54
N TYR A 40 -1.46 24.22 -21.74
CA TYR A 40 -2.49 23.23 -21.98
C TYR A 40 -3.80 23.92 -22.37
N ASP A 41 -4.01 24.02 -23.68
CA ASP A 41 -5.25 24.55 -24.24
C ASP A 41 -6.17 23.36 -24.57
N GLY A 42 -7.04 22.99 -23.61
CA GLY A 42 -8.01 21.92 -23.77
C GLY A 42 -7.55 20.55 -23.27
N TYR A 43 -7.94 19.50 -23.94
CA TYR A 43 -7.73 18.09 -23.65
C TYR A 43 -6.97 17.40 -24.79
N PRO A 44 -6.13 16.40 -24.54
CA PRO A 44 -5.66 15.91 -23.23
C PRO A 44 -4.76 16.91 -22.51
N MET A 45 -4.65 16.81 -21.16
CA MET A 45 -3.78 17.68 -20.41
C MET A 45 -3.02 16.97 -19.26
N LEU A 46 -3.56 15.87 -18.72
CA LEU A 46 -3.00 15.21 -17.53
C LEU A 46 -1.54 14.77 -17.72
N TYR A 47 -1.25 13.97 -18.73
CA TYR A 47 0.07 13.41 -18.99
C TYR A 47 0.76 14.02 -20.21
N PHE A 48 0.01 14.53 -21.16
CA PHE A 48 0.49 15.17 -22.38
C PHE A 48 -0.56 16.17 -22.88
N SER A 49 -0.15 17.05 -23.75
CA SER A 49 -1.03 18.05 -24.39
C SER A 49 -1.50 17.57 -25.76
N LYS A 50 -2.57 18.20 -26.28
CA LYS A 50 -3.09 17.94 -27.62
C LYS A 50 -1.99 18.09 -28.71
N GLY A 51 -1.09 19.07 -28.55
CA GLY A 51 0.02 19.31 -29.47
C GLY A 51 1.07 18.17 -29.50
N GLU A 52 1.14 17.35 -28.44
CA GLU A 52 2.09 16.23 -28.35
C GLU A 52 1.55 14.93 -28.99
N VAL A 53 0.23 14.82 -29.30
CA VAL A 53 -0.39 13.59 -29.80
C VAL A 53 0.26 13.09 -31.10
N ALA A 54 0.57 13.98 -32.04
CA ALA A 54 1.21 13.59 -33.29
C ALA A 54 2.60 12.96 -33.05
N LYS A 55 3.35 13.49 -32.08
CA LYS A 55 4.62 12.91 -31.63
C LYS A 55 4.42 11.52 -31.02
N LEU A 56 3.45 11.33 -30.15
CA LEU A 56 3.15 10.04 -29.53
C LEU A 56 2.82 8.97 -30.58
N ARG A 57 2.05 9.31 -31.60
CA ARG A 57 1.73 8.41 -32.74
C ARG A 57 2.98 8.04 -33.52
N ALA A 58 3.84 8.99 -33.81
CA ALA A 58 5.11 8.73 -34.49
C ALA A 58 6.03 7.84 -33.62
N GLN A 59 6.07 8.04 -32.32
CA GLN A 59 6.80 7.20 -31.38
C GLN A 59 6.24 5.76 -31.36
N ALA A 60 4.93 5.59 -31.35
CA ALA A 60 4.28 4.26 -31.37
C ALA A 60 4.61 3.47 -32.65
N ALA A 61 4.72 4.15 -33.79
CA ALA A 61 5.10 3.54 -35.07
C ALA A 61 6.62 3.29 -35.18
N GLY A 62 7.43 3.86 -34.30
CA GLY A 62 8.89 3.80 -34.33
C GLY A 62 9.51 3.38 -33.00
N SER A 63 10.11 4.33 -32.30
CA SER A 63 10.94 4.07 -31.12
C SER A 63 10.23 3.39 -29.95
N HIS A 64 8.89 3.50 -29.85
CA HIS A 64 8.09 2.87 -28.80
C HIS A 64 7.26 1.67 -29.31
N GLN A 65 7.58 1.16 -30.49
CA GLN A 65 6.81 0.10 -31.16
C GLN A 65 6.63 -1.14 -30.27
N TYR A 66 7.64 -1.50 -29.51
CA TYR A 66 7.59 -2.64 -28.59
C TYR A 66 6.50 -2.47 -27.51
N ILE A 67 6.41 -1.31 -26.87
CA ILE A 67 5.38 -1.02 -25.85
C ILE A 67 4.01 -0.86 -26.53
N ALA A 68 3.97 -0.19 -27.68
CA ALA A 68 2.74 -0.02 -28.47
C ALA A 68 2.14 -1.37 -28.92
N SER A 69 2.96 -2.36 -29.28
CA SER A 69 2.47 -3.71 -29.62
C SER A 69 1.81 -4.40 -28.42
N ARG A 70 2.33 -4.23 -27.20
CA ARG A 70 1.70 -4.76 -25.98
C ARG A 70 0.38 -4.05 -25.65
N ILE A 71 0.29 -2.74 -25.90
CA ILE A 71 -0.97 -2.00 -25.80
C ILE A 71 -1.98 -2.53 -26.84
N ASN A 72 -1.54 -2.79 -28.07
CA ASN A 72 -2.38 -3.36 -29.12
C ASN A 72 -2.90 -4.74 -28.75
N GLU A 73 -2.04 -5.61 -28.23
CA GLU A 73 -2.39 -6.96 -27.75
C GLU A 73 -3.44 -6.89 -26.62
N ALA A 74 -3.23 -6.01 -25.65
CA ALA A 74 -4.16 -5.80 -24.53
C ALA A 74 -5.55 -5.41 -25.03
N VAL A 75 -5.63 -4.43 -25.93
CA VAL A 75 -6.91 -3.95 -26.45
C VAL A 75 -7.55 -4.99 -27.39
N HIS A 76 -6.79 -5.66 -28.23
CA HIS A 76 -7.29 -6.77 -29.04
C HIS A 76 -7.91 -7.86 -28.17
N THR A 77 -7.25 -8.22 -27.07
CA THR A 77 -7.76 -9.21 -26.10
C THR A 77 -9.10 -8.74 -25.49
N MET A 78 -9.22 -7.45 -25.14
CA MET A 78 -10.47 -6.90 -24.61
C MET A 78 -11.61 -6.89 -25.64
N LEU A 79 -11.31 -6.52 -26.89
CA LEU A 79 -12.28 -6.47 -27.97
C LEU A 79 -12.78 -7.86 -28.38
N THR A 80 -11.91 -8.86 -28.39
CA THR A 80 -12.27 -10.24 -28.71
C THR A 80 -13.01 -10.95 -27.58
N ASN A 81 -12.91 -10.47 -26.34
CA ASN A 81 -13.55 -11.05 -25.15
C ASN A 81 -14.37 -10.01 -24.36
N PRO A 82 -15.34 -9.33 -24.99
CA PRO A 82 -16.04 -8.21 -24.35
C PRO A 82 -16.82 -8.60 -23.10
N THR A 83 -17.38 -9.79 -23.04
CA THR A 83 -18.11 -10.32 -21.87
C THR A 83 -17.22 -10.49 -20.65
N GLU A 84 -15.93 -10.67 -20.84
CA GLU A 84 -14.96 -10.84 -19.76
C GLU A 84 -14.40 -9.52 -19.25
N TYR A 85 -14.20 -8.55 -20.15
CA TYR A 85 -13.49 -7.33 -19.84
C TYR A 85 -14.37 -6.11 -19.63
N LEU A 86 -15.54 -6.02 -20.26
CA LEU A 86 -16.46 -4.92 -20.02
C LEU A 86 -17.04 -4.96 -18.60
N PRO A 87 -17.13 -3.82 -17.92
CA PRO A 87 -17.84 -3.76 -16.64
C PRO A 87 -19.29 -4.24 -16.82
N PRO A 88 -19.83 -5.04 -15.90
CA PRO A 88 -21.23 -5.44 -15.95
C PRO A 88 -22.16 -4.25 -15.74
N TRP A 89 -23.34 -4.25 -16.35
CA TRP A 89 -24.36 -3.23 -16.11
C TRP A 89 -24.98 -3.34 -14.72
N GLU A 90 -25.14 -4.58 -14.21
CA GLU A 90 -25.78 -4.86 -12.94
C GLU A 90 -24.86 -4.50 -11.77
N PRO A 91 -25.27 -3.58 -10.87
CA PRO A 91 -24.44 -3.16 -9.74
C PRO A 91 -24.03 -4.30 -8.81
N LYS A 92 -24.89 -5.32 -8.62
CA LYS A 92 -24.58 -6.50 -7.79
C LYS A 92 -23.40 -7.29 -8.35
N ASP A 93 -23.27 -7.38 -9.67
CA ASP A 93 -22.22 -8.15 -10.33
C ASP A 93 -20.92 -7.33 -10.38
N PHE A 94 -21.02 -6.01 -10.59
CA PHE A 94 -19.90 -5.09 -10.50
C PHE A 94 -19.27 -5.08 -9.10
N SER A 95 -20.07 -4.96 -8.06
CA SER A 95 -19.62 -4.87 -6.67
C SER A 95 -19.36 -6.22 -6.00
N ALA A 96 -19.73 -7.35 -6.61
CA ALA A 96 -19.55 -8.70 -6.04
C ALA A 96 -18.10 -9.20 -6.12
N ARG A 97 -17.25 -8.55 -6.93
CA ARG A 97 -15.85 -8.90 -7.17
C ARG A 97 -14.94 -7.78 -6.71
N TRP A 98 -13.65 -8.08 -6.62
CA TRP A 98 -12.62 -7.07 -6.56
C TRP A 98 -12.55 -6.37 -7.91
N ASN A 99 -13.13 -5.18 -8.00
CA ASN A 99 -13.43 -4.52 -9.28
C ASN A 99 -12.33 -3.56 -9.77
N GLU A 100 -11.16 -3.56 -9.14
CA GLU A 100 -9.98 -2.81 -9.59
C GLU A 100 -9.61 -3.08 -11.04
N ILE A 101 -9.90 -4.28 -11.55
CA ILE A 101 -9.61 -4.68 -12.92
C ILE A 101 -10.21 -3.70 -13.94
N TYR A 102 -11.38 -3.14 -13.65
CA TYR A 102 -12.04 -2.21 -14.58
C TYR A 102 -11.27 -0.88 -14.66
N GLY A 103 -10.77 -0.36 -13.53
CA GLY A 103 -9.83 0.76 -13.54
C GLY A 103 -8.52 0.40 -14.22
N ASN A 104 -7.92 -0.73 -13.84
CA ASN A 104 -6.61 -1.15 -14.34
C ASN A 104 -6.53 -1.30 -15.86
N ASN A 105 -7.61 -1.74 -16.51
CA ASN A 105 -7.65 -1.94 -17.96
C ASN A 105 -7.92 -0.64 -18.75
N LEU A 106 -8.64 0.30 -18.16
CA LEU A 106 -9.11 1.48 -18.87
C LEU A 106 -7.99 2.41 -19.34
N GLY A 107 -6.86 2.49 -18.59
CA GLY A 107 -5.70 3.28 -18.97
C GLY A 107 -5.05 2.82 -20.27
N ALA A 108 -4.89 1.49 -20.45
CA ALA A 108 -4.37 0.90 -21.68
C ALA A 108 -5.31 1.12 -22.87
N LEU A 109 -6.62 0.99 -22.65
CA LEU A 109 -7.63 1.24 -23.67
C LEU A 109 -7.65 2.71 -24.11
N ALA A 110 -7.54 3.63 -23.17
CA ALA A 110 -7.56 5.06 -23.46
C ALA A 110 -6.34 5.51 -24.28
N ILE A 111 -5.13 5.08 -23.92
CA ILE A 111 -3.93 5.41 -24.70
C ILE A 111 -3.96 4.75 -26.08
N TYR A 112 -4.49 3.52 -26.21
CA TYR A 112 -4.69 2.88 -27.51
C TYR A 112 -5.52 3.75 -28.46
N CYS A 113 -6.64 4.28 -27.99
CA CYS A 113 -7.52 5.14 -28.80
C CYS A 113 -6.83 6.45 -29.22
N ILE A 114 -5.94 7.01 -28.39
CA ILE A 114 -5.10 8.17 -28.75
C ILE A 114 -4.13 7.81 -29.89
N LEU A 115 -3.52 6.64 -29.80
CA LEU A 115 -2.54 6.19 -30.80
C LEU A 115 -3.20 5.75 -32.12
N ASN A 116 -4.44 5.22 -32.08
CA ASN A 116 -5.19 4.65 -33.21
C ASN A 116 -6.55 5.36 -33.39
N PRO A 117 -6.57 6.63 -33.81
CA PRO A 117 -7.82 7.45 -33.86
C PRO A 117 -8.85 6.95 -34.87
N ASP A 118 -8.41 6.20 -35.87
CA ASP A 118 -9.27 5.67 -36.93
C ASP A 118 -9.96 4.35 -36.54
N ASN A 119 -9.57 3.75 -35.41
CA ASN A 119 -10.21 2.55 -34.89
C ASN A 119 -11.51 2.91 -34.15
N THR A 120 -12.59 3.07 -34.92
CA THR A 120 -13.92 3.45 -34.38
C THR A 120 -14.51 2.37 -33.47
N GLU A 121 -14.17 1.10 -33.66
CA GLU A 121 -14.60 0.00 -32.80
C GLU A 121 -14.02 0.14 -31.40
N ALA A 122 -12.72 0.35 -31.27
CA ALA A 122 -12.06 0.54 -29.96
C ALA A 122 -12.55 1.80 -29.25
N ILE A 123 -12.78 2.90 -29.98
CA ILE A 123 -13.36 4.13 -29.43
C ILE A 123 -14.80 3.88 -28.95
N GLY A 124 -15.59 3.12 -29.71
CA GLY A 124 -16.93 2.69 -29.32
C GLY A 124 -16.93 1.84 -28.06
N PHE A 125 -16.01 0.88 -28.01
CA PHE A 125 -15.80 0.02 -26.83
C PHE A 125 -15.39 0.83 -25.60
N ALA A 126 -14.46 1.78 -25.72
CA ALA A 126 -14.04 2.64 -24.63
C ALA A 126 -15.20 3.51 -24.09
N ARG A 127 -16.06 4.01 -24.98
CA ARG A 127 -17.28 4.74 -24.57
C ARG A 127 -18.27 3.86 -23.83
N ASP A 128 -18.56 2.64 -24.33
CA ASP A 128 -19.44 1.68 -23.64
C ASP A 128 -18.86 1.28 -22.27
N TYR A 129 -17.54 1.07 -22.22
CA TYR A 129 -16.82 0.77 -20.99
C TYR A 129 -17.03 1.86 -19.91
N MET A 130 -16.84 3.13 -20.30
CA MET A 130 -17.02 4.26 -19.39
C MET A 130 -18.48 4.49 -19.03
N GLU A 131 -19.42 4.28 -19.95
CA GLU A 131 -20.86 4.34 -19.66
C GLU A 131 -21.28 3.31 -18.62
N ARG A 132 -20.79 2.08 -18.73
CA ARG A 132 -21.07 1.02 -17.76
C ARG A 132 -20.46 1.33 -16.38
N MET A 133 -19.25 1.86 -16.33
CA MET A 133 -18.67 2.32 -15.06
C MET A 133 -19.47 3.49 -14.47
N ALA A 134 -19.89 4.45 -15.31
CA ALA A 134 -20.67 5.60 -14.88
C ALA A 134 -22.10 5.23 -14.44
N ALA A 135 -22.63 4.08 -14.89
CA ALA A 135 -23.93 3.58 -14.47
C ALA A 135 -23.91 2.98 -13.04
N GLN A 136 -22.74 2.69 -12.50
CA GLN A 136 -22.63 2.10 -11.17
C GLN A 136 -22.92 3.13 -10.07
N PRO A 137 -23.71 2.79 -9.06
CA PRO A 137 -24.03 3.70 -7.96
C PRO A 137 -22.81 3.96 -7.05
N SER A 138 -21.83 3.06 -7.09
CA SER A 138 -20.57 3.15 -6.37
C SER A 138 -19.54 2.22 -7.01
N TRP A 139 -18.26 2.60 -6.89
CA TRP A 139 -17.13 1.73 -7.28
C TRP A 139 -16.51 0.98 -6.10
N LEU A 140 -17.14 1.03 -4.93
CA LEU A 140 -16.74 0.24 -3.77
C LEU A 140 -17.17 -1.22 -3.92
N VAL A 141 -16.41 -2.14 -3.35
CA VAL A 141 -16.74 -3.55 -3.30
C VAL A 141 -17.74 -3.81 -2.18
N LYS A 142 -18.77 -4.62 -2.45
CA LYS A 142 -19.85 -4.91 -1.50
C LYS A 142 -19.36 -5.53 -0.19
N ASP A 143 -18.41 -6.47 -0.30
CA ASP A 143 -17.89 -7.20 0.85
C ASP A 143 -16.79 -6.44 1.61
N ALA A 144 -16.27 -5.36 1.03
CA ALA A 144 -15.28 -4.47 1.64
C ALA A 144 -15.62 -2.98 1.38
N PRO A 145 -16.80 -2.48 1.82
CA PRO A 145 -17.24 -1.12 1.52
C PRO A 145 -16.42 -0.03 2.26
N TRP A 146 -15.56 -0.45 3.16
CA TRP A 146 -14.61 0.42 3.88
C TRP A 146 -13.24 0.56 3.20
N ASP A 147 -12.99 -0.21 2.13
CA ASP A 147 -11.76 -0.15 1.36
C ASP A 147 -11.95 0.76 0.14
N GLU A 148 -11.26 1.87 0.12
CA GLU A 148 -11.33 2.87 -0.94
C GLU A 148 -10.45 2.54 -2.15
N VAL A 149 -9.55 1.56 -2.05
CA VAL A 149 -8.59 1.22 -3.10
C VAL A 149 -9.26 0.87 -4.44
N PRO A 150 -10.32 0.03 -4.49
CA PRO A 150 -11.01 -0.24 -5.75
C PRO A 150 -11.61 1.00 -6.41
N LEU A 151 -12.15 1.91 -5.58
CA LEU A 151 -12.65 3.20 -6.07
C LEU A 151 -11.51 4.07 -6.58
N ALA A 152 -10.35 4.08 -5.92
CA ALA A 152 -9.18 4.84 -6.35
C ALA A 152 -8.66 4.36 -7.71
N HIS A 153 -8.55 3.04 -7.93
CA HIS A 153 -8.18 2.48 -9.23
C HIS A 153 -9.16 2.89 -10.34
N SER A 154 -10.45 2.84 -10.03
CA SER A 154 -11.49 3.28 -10.96
C SER A 154 -11.42 4.78 -11.26
N LEU A 155 -11.22 5.61 -10.22
CA LEU A 155 -11.18 7.07 -10.37
C LEU A 155 -9.96 7.55 -11.17
N VAL A 156 -8.75 7.08 -10.85
CA VAL A 156 -7.56 7.52 -11.57
C VAL A 156 -7.63 7.16 -13.06
N ALA A 157 -8.11 5.96 -13.38
CA ALA A 157 -8.21 5.52 -14.77
C ALA A 157 -9.39 6.16 -15.51
N PHE A 158 -10.54 6.32 -14.86
CA PHE A 158 -11.71 6.96 -15.45
C PHE A 158 -11.45 8.45 -15.76
N ALA A 159 -10.80 9.16 -14.84
CA ALA A 159 -10.40 10.55 -15.04
C ALA A 159 -9.33 10.68 -16.14
N THR A 160 -8.37 9.73 -16.20
CA THR A 160 -7.37 9.66 -17.27
C THR A 160 -8.01 9.39 -18.62
N ALA A 161 -8.97 8.46 -18.71
CA ALA A 161 -9.69 8.18 -19.95
C ALA A 161 -10.61 9.35 -20.35
N TYR A 162 -11.21 10.02 -19.39
CA TYR A 162 -11.97 11.25 -19.65
C TYR A 162 -11.09 12.32 -20.29
N ASP A 163 -9.88 12.52 -19.75
CA ASP A 163 -8.91 13.46 -20.30
C ASP A 163 -8.47 13.07 -21.73
N PHE A 164 -8.08 11.80 -21.92
CA PHE A 164 -7.54 11.32 -23.20
C PHE A 164 -8.61 11.33 -24.32
N LEU A 165 -9.84 10.95 -24.01
CA LEU A 165 -10.90 10.72 -24.99
C LEU A 165 -11.93 11.86 -25.04
N TYR A 166 -11.68 12.99 -24.40
CA TYR A 166 -12.62 14.10 -24.26
C TYR A 166 -13.28 14.51 -25.58
N ASP A 167 -12.50 14.65 -26.66
CA ASP A 167 -13.01 15.05 -27.95
C ASP A 167 -13.92 13.98 -28.61
N SER A 168 -13.86 12.73 -28.17
CA SER A 168 -14.70 11.64 -28.67
C SER A 168 -16.08 11.53 -27.98
N PHE A 169 -16.29 12.25 -26.87
CA PHE A 169 -17.53 12.19 -26.10
C PHE A 169 -18.57 13.21 -26.59
N THR A 170 -19.84 12.80 -26.55
CA THR A 170 -20.97 13.72 -26.69
C THR A 170 -21.04 14.68 -25.51
N LYS A 171 -21.77 15.80 -25.68
CA LYS A 171 -21.99 16.75 -24.57
C LYS A 171 -22.58 16.07 -23.34
N HIS A 172 -23.58 15.22 -23.51
CA HIS A 172 -24.24 14.49 -22.44
C HIS A 172 -23.24 13.53 -21.70
N GLN A 173 -22.40 12.82 -22.46
CA GLN A 173 -21.37 11.97 -21.85
C GLN A 173 -20.34 12.78 -21.04
N LYS A 174 -19.90 13.92 -21.57
CA LYS A 174 -18.97 14.82 -20.86
C LYS A 174 -19.53 15.28 -19.51
N GLU A 175 -20.77 15.72 -19.50
CA GLU A 175 -21.46 16.17 -18.28
C GLU A 175 -21.63 15.02 -17.28
N ARG A 176 -22.10 13.85 -17.73
CA ARG A 176 -22.31 12.68 -16.89
C ARG A 176 -21.01 12.13 -16.32
N PHE A 177 -19.97 12.00 -17.13
CA PHE A 177 -18.68 11.49 -16.68
C PHE A 177 -18.00 12.43 -15.70
N LEU A 178 -18.13 13.74 -15.93
CA LEU A 178 -17.63 14.74 -14.99
C LEU A 178 -18.35 14.69 -13.64
N GLU A 179 -19.67 14.45 -13.63
CA GLU A 179 -20.43 14.25 -12.40
C GLU A 179 -19.94 13.02 -11.62
N VAL A 180 -19.65 11.92 -12.30
CA VAL A 180 -19.12 10.70 -11.68
C VAL A 180 -17.74 10.96 -11.09
N ILE A 181 -16.84 11.65 -11.80
CA ILE A 181 -15.50 12.05 -11.29
C ILE A 181 -15.66 12.94 -10.05
N ALA A 182 -16.56 13.91 -10.09
CA ALA A 182 -16.82 14.80 -8.96
C ALA A 182 -17.29 14.05 -7.71
N ASN A 183 -18.24 13.12 -7.88
CA ASN A 183 -18.80 12.33 -6.79
C ASN A 183 -17.75 11.40 -6.19
N ALA A 184 -16.98 10.69 -7.01
CA ALA A 184 -15.90 9.81 -6.55
C ALA A 184 -14.78 10.58 -5.84
N SER A 185 -14.36 11.73 -6.39
CA SER A 185 -13.35 12.60 -5.79
C SER A 185 -13.83 13.18 -4.46
N GLY A 186 -15.09 13.62 -4.38
CA GLY A 186 -15.69 14.12 -3.14
C GLY A 186 -15.71 13.05 -2.04
N TYR A 187 -16.04 11.81 -2.37
CA TYR A 187 -15.97 10.69 -1.44
C TYR A 187 -14.54 10.42 -0.97
N MET A 188 -13.57 10.40 -1.90
CA MET A 188 -12.15 10.24 -1.56
C MET A 188 -11.66 11.36 -0.65
N TYR A 189 -12.01 12.61 -0.96
CA TYR A 189 -11.66 13.75 -0.10
C TYR A 189 -12.22 13.61 1.32
N GLU A 190 -13.49 13.24 1.46
CA GLU A 190 -14.13 13.02 2.76
C GLU A 190 -13.44 11.90 3.54
N THR A 191 -13.14 10.76 2.90
CA THR A 191 -12.52 9.61 3.56
C THR A 191 -11.06 9.86 3.94
N SER A 192 -10.36 10.81 3.30
CA SER A 192 -8.99 11.20 3.65
C SER A 192 -8.83 11.69 5.09
N TYR A 193 -9.90 12.20 5.70
CA TYR A 193 -9.90 12.66 7.09
C TYR A 193 -10.27 11.59 8.10
N ARG A 194 -10.94 10.52 7.66
CA ARG A 194 -11.52 9.51 8.55
C ARG A 194 -10.83 8.16 8.46
N ARG A 195 -10.25 7.83 7.29
CA ARG A 195 -9.63 6.53 7.02
C ARG A 195 -8.13 6.57 7.16
N GLY A 196 -7.54 5.41 7.50
CA GLY A 196 -6.11 5.27 7.73
C GLY A 196 -5.24 5.80 6.60
N TRP A 197 -5.64 5.64 5.36
CA TRP A 197 -4.86 6.10 4.23
C TRP A 197 -4.55 7.63 4.21
N GLY A 198 -5.35 8.43 4.88
CA GLY A 198 -5.09 9.87 4.99
C GLY A 198 -4.01 10.25 6.02
N PHE A 199 -3.61 9.31 6.89
CA PHE A 199 -2.62 9.57 7.95
C PHE A 199 -1.68 8.38 8.23
N GLN A 200 -1.81 7.25 7.55
CA GLN A 200 -0.87 6.14 7.58
C GLN A 200 0.11 6.28 6.42
N TYR A 201 1.28 6.83 6.71
CA TYR A 201 2.29 7.17 5.72
C TYR A 201 3.05 5.94 5.24
N LEU A 202 3.57 6.02 4.01
CA LEU A 202 4.37 4.99 3.35
C LEU A 202 3.67 3.62 3.22
N HIS A 203 2.35 3.61 3.31
CA HIS A 203 1.49 2.45 3.07
C HIS A 203 0.89 2.54 1.68
N ASN A 204 0.77 1.43 0.96
CA ASN A 204 0.35 1.38 -0.44
C ASN A 204 -1.01 2.05 -0.73
N HIS A 205 -1.96 2.04 0.20
CA HIS A 205 -3.26 2.74 0.05
C HIS A 205 -3.10 4.26 -0.04
N GLN A 206 -2.11 4.84 0.62
CA GLN A 206 -1.96 6.29 0.67
C GLN A 206 -1.65 6.91 -0.71
N PRO A 207 -0.57 6.56 -1.42
CA PRO A 207 -0.28 7.15 -2.72
C PRO A 207 -1.35 6.76 -3.76
N THR A 208 -1.92 5.55 -3.68
CA THR A 208 -2.97 5.09 -4.59
C THR A 208 -4.20 5.99 -4.49
N ASN A 209 -4.69 6.24 -3.28
CA ASN A 209 -5.86 7.06 -3.03
C ASN A 209 -5.58 8.54 -3.28
N CYS A 210 -4.39 9.02 -2.94
CA CYS A 210 -3.97 10.40 -3.18
C CYS A 210 -3.87 10.71 -4.68
N VAL A 211 -3.28 9.83 -5.49
CA VAL A 211 -3.14 10.06 -6.92
C VAL A 211 -4.50 10.04 -7.62
N ALA A 212 -5.42 9.21 -7.16
CA ALA A 212 -6.78 9.19 -7.69
C ALA A 212 -7.52 10.52 -7.41
N LEU A 213 -7.44 11.00 -6.17
CA LEU A 213 -8.02 12.29 -5.79
C LEU A 213 -7.36 13.46 -6.54
N LEU A 214 -6.03 13.44 -6.73
CA LEU A 214 -5.31 14.46 -7.49
C LEU A 214 -5.75 14.48 -8.95
N THR A 215 -5.84 13.31 -9.59
CA THR A 215 -6.23 13.19 -11.00
C THR A 215 -7.66 13.71 -11.22
N GLY A 216 -8.59 13.33 -10.34
CA GLY A 216 -9.96 13.88 -10.36
C GLY A 216 -9.98 15.39 -10.13
N SER A 217 -9.17 15.88 -9.19
CA SER A 217 -9.03 17.31 -8.91
C SER A 217 -8.54 18.10 -10.12
N LEU A 218 -7.51 17.62 -10.82
CA LEU A 218 -6.97 18.26 -12.02
C LEU A 218 -8.00 18.34 -13.15
N VAL A 219 -8.78 17.27 -13.38
CA VAL A 219 -9.87 17.27 -14.36
C VAL A 219 -10.94 18.27 -13.98
N MET A 220 -11.38 18.31 -12.74
CA MET A 220 -12.37 19.27 -12.24
C MET A 220 -11.88 20.71 -12.35
N MET A 221 -10.61 20.95 -12.05
CA MET A 221 -9.95 22.25 -12.17
C MET A 221 -9.97 22.75 -13.62
N ASN A 222 -9.66 21.89 -14.59
CA ASN A 222 -9.68 22.22 -16.01
C ASN A 222 -11.10 22.50 -16.54
N GLN A 223 -12.14 22.01 -15.86
CA GLN A 223 -13.55 22.31 -16.15
C GLN A 223 -14.10 23.52 -15.37
N GLY A 224 -13.25 24.28 -14.68
CA GLY A 224 -13.62 25.48 -13.95
C GLY A 224 -14.18 25.27 -12.55
N TYR A 225 -14.18 24.05 -12.02
CA TYR A 225 -14.59 23.75 -10.64
C TYR A 225 -13.44 24.01 -9.65
N LEU A 226 -12.99 25.25 -9.58
CA LEU A 226 -11.79 25.67 -8.86
C LEU A 226 -11.87 25.45 -7.37
N GLN A 227 -13.04 25.59 -6.80
CA GLN A 227 -13.22 25.53 -5.36
C GLN A 227 -13.02 24.12 -4.81
N GLU A 228 -13.71 23.14 -5.38
CA GLU A 228 -13.58 21.75 -5.01
C GLU A 228 -12.15 21.26 -5.28
N ALA A 229 -11.64 21.56 -6.46
CA ALA A 229 -10.30 21.18 -6.88
C ALA A 229 -9.20 21.76 -5.97
N TYR A 230 -9.36 22.97 -5.45
CA TYR A 230 -8.45 23.57 -4.49
C TYR A 230 -8.32 22.75 -3.21
N PHE A 231 -9.45 22.40 -2.58
CA PHE A 231 -9.43 21.65 -1.32
C PHE A 231 -8.91 20.24 -1.51
N TRP A 232 -9.29 19.57 -2.59
CA TRP A 232 -8.84 18.22 -2.91
C TRP A 232 -7.33 18.20 -3.19
N THR A 233 -6.83 19.13 -4.00
CA THR A 233 -5.40 19.26 -4.28
C THR A 233 -4.61 19.58 -3.01
N LYS A 234 -5.06 20.56 -2.21
CA LYS A 234 -4.41 20.93 -0.94
C LYS A 234 -4.31 19.72 0.01
N GLN A 235 -5.38 18.93 0.12
CA GLN A 235 -5.39 17.73 0.96
C GLN A 235 -4.38 16.69 0.48
N VAL A 236 -4.37 16.39 -0.82
CA VAL A 236 -3.40 15.43 -1.41
C VAL A 236 -1.96 15.88 -1.14
N LEU A 237 -1.65 17.15 -1.42
CA LEU A 237 -0.32 17.70 -1.18
C LEU A 237 0.08 17.62 0.28
N THR A 238 -0.85 17.96 1.20
CA THR A 238 -0.59 17.87 2.64
C THR A 238 -0.24 16.45 3.09
N ILE A 239 -0.87 15.45 2.50
CA ILE A 239 -0.59 14.04 2.81
C ILE A 239 0.71 13.57 2.15
N MET A 240 0.83 13.76 0.84
CA MET A 240 1.93 13.19 0.06
C MET A 240 3.29 13.85 0.36
N GLU A 241 3.32 15.16 0.59
CA GLU A 241 4.57 15.84 0.93
C GLU A 241 5.14 15.35 2.27
N LYS A 242 4.29 14.95 3.23
CA LYS A 242 4.74 14.29 4.46
C LYS A 242 5.37 12.92 4.17
N SER A 243 4.79 12.13 3.28
CA SER A 243 5.39 10.85 2.86
C SER A 243 6.71 11.05 2.14
N ILE A 244 6.83 12.07 1.29
CA ILE A 244 8.10 12.45 0.64
C ILE A 244 9.17 12.81 1.68
N VAL A 245 8.81 13.57 2.72
CA VAL A 245 9.72 13.87 3.84
C VAL A 245 10.18 12.60 4.56
N LEU A 246 9.25 11.67 4.83
CA LEU A 246 9.60 10.42 5.52
C LEU A 246 10.49 9.51 4.67
N LEU A 247 10.30 9.47 3.35
CA LEU A 247 11.18 8.73 2.44
C LEU A 247 12.64 9.19 2.50
N ASN A 248 12.91 10.42 2.92
CA ASN A 248 14.27 10.89 3.11
C ASN A 248 15.04 10.17 4.25
N ASP A 249 14.30 9.61 5.22
CA ASP A 249 14.89 8.79 6.28
C ASP A 249 15.18 7.35 5.83
N VAL A 250 14.61 6.90 4.70
CA VAL A 250 14.84 5.58 4.09
C VAL A 250 15.99 5.70 3.09
N THR A 251 17.17 5.26 3.47
CA THR A 251 18.43 5.55 2.76
C THR A 251 18.82 4.52 1.71
N ASP A 252 18.20 3.35 1.71
CA ASP A 252 18.52 2.21 0.84
C ASP A 252 17.51 1.99 -0.31
N GLY A 253 16.59 2.92 -0.51
CA GLY A 253 15.58 2.84 -1.57
C GLY A 253 14.49 1.80 -1.36
N SER A 254 14.52 1.07 -0.25
CA SER A 254 13.54 0.03 0.04
C SER A 254 12.18 0.58 0.48
N LEU A 255 11.20 -0.32 0.53
CA LEU A 255 9.92 -0.14 1.20
C LEU A 255 9.64 -1.35 2.08
N TYR A 256 9.23 -1.12 3.32
CA TYR A 256 9.04 -2.16 4.32
C TYR A 256 7.93 -3.16 3.97
N GLU A 257 6.98 -2.79 3.11
CA GLU A 257 5.93 -3.67 2.60
C GLU A 257 6.44 -4.72 1.59
N GLY A 258 7.76 -4.75 1.32
CA GLY A 258 8.38 -5.69 0.38
C GLY A 258 8.29 -5.28 -1.07
N VAL A 259 8.75 -6.15 -1.98
CA VAL A 259 8.88 -5.84 -3.42
C VAL A 259 7.51 -5.74 -4.09
N ALA A 260 6.61 -6.66 -3.79
CA ALA A 260 5.29 -6.73 -4.43
C ALA A 260 4.45 -5.48 -4.10
N TYR A 261 4.25 -5.17 -2.82
CA TYR A 261 3.57 -3.95 -2.39
C TYR A 261 4.40 -2.69 -2.61
N GLY A 262 5.74 -2.79 -2.61
CA GLY A 262 6.62 -1.72 -3.03
C GLY A 262 6.32 -1.26 -4.46
N SER A 263 6.12 -2.17 -5.40
CA SER A 263 5.70 -1.83 -6.77
C SER A 263 4.29 -1.21 -6.82
N TYR A 264 3.41 -1.63 -5.94
CA TYR A 264 2.08 -1.05 -5.77
C TYR A 264 2.15 0.42 -5.33
N THR A 265 2.94 0.68 -4.31
CA THR A 265 3.20 2.01 -3.77
C THR A 265 3.85 2.93 -4.80
N THR A 266 4.94 2.48 -5.44
CA THR A 266 5.73 3.31 -6.35
C THR A 266 5.05 3.61 -7.66
N ARG A 267 4.19 2.73 -8.17
CA ARG A 267 3.32 3.03 -9.31
C ARG A 267 2.58 4.36 -9.10
N SER A 268 1.93 4.50 -7.96
CA SER A 268 1.12 5.67 -7.65
C SER A 268 1.97 6.86 -7.19
N LEU A 269 3.04 6.61 -6.45
CA LEU A 269 3.99 7.65 -6.03
C LEU A 269 4.65 8.34 -7.24
N PHE A 270 5.04 7.58 -8.26
CA PHE A 270 5.67 8.15 -9.46
C PHE A 270 4.65 8.90 -10.33
N GLN A 271 3.41 8.44 -10.39
CA GLN A 271 2.32 9.22 -11.00
C GLN A 271 2.11 10.54 -10.25
N TYR A 272 2.10 10.53 -8.92
CA TYR A 272 2.03 11.76 -8.13
C TYR A 272 3.18 12.71 -8.47
N MET A 273 4.42 12.24 -8.40
CA MET A 273 5.61 13.06 -8.68
C MET A 273 5.58 13.65 -10.10
N PHE A 274 5.11 12.86 -11.08
CA PHE A 274 4.96 13.33 -12.46
C PHE A 274 3.88 14.42 -12.57
N LEU A 275 2.70 14.19 -11.99
CA LEU A 275 1.57 15.11 -12.09
C LEU A 275 1.87 16.44 -11.39
N VAL A 276 2.50 16.42 -10.21
CA VAL A 276 2.83 17.66 -9.49
C VAL A 276 3.95 18.43 -10.18
N GLN A 277 4.91 17.75 -10.80
CA GLN A 277 5.91 18.43 -11.61
C GLN A 277 5.30 19.06 -12.86
N ARG A 278 4.41 18.34 -13.56
CA ARG A 278 3.80 18.81 -14.81
C ARG A 278 2.85 19.99 -14.58
N HIS A 279 2.02 19.92 -13.56
CA HIS A 279 0.92 20.87 -13.36
C HIS A 279 1.26 22.01 -12.40
N PHE A 280 2.18 21.79 -11.47
CA PHE A 280 2.50 22.74 -10.39
C PHE A 280 3.99 23.10 -10.34
N ASP A 281 4.82 22.53 -11.19
CA ASP A 281 6.27 22.74 -11.24
C ASP A 281 7.01 22.31 -9.97
N ILE A 282 6.47 21.27 -9.28
CA ILE A 282 7.10 20.65 -8.11
C ILE A 282 7.94 19.47 -8.57
N ASN A 283 9.23 19.61 -8.39
CA ASN A 283 10.19 18.61 -8.85
C ASN A 283 10.74 17.77 -7.70
N HIS A 284 10.27 16.52 -7.59
CA HIS A 284 10.78 15.51 -6.67
C HIS A 284 11.78 14.53 -7.30
N PHE A 285 12.13 14.69 -8.60
CA PHE A 285 12.98 13.73 -9.32
C PHE A 285 14.41 13.65 -8.79
N ASN A 286 14.85 14.65 -8.01
CA ASN A 286 16.14 14.65 -7.35
C ASN A 286 16.13 14.03 -5.94
N HIS A 287 15.00 13.44 -5.50
CA HIS A 287 14.91 12.84 -4.19
C HIS A 287 15.93 11.70 -4.03
N PRO A 288 16.75 11.66 -2.96
CA PRO A 288 17.82 10.67 -2.79
C PRO A 288 17.29 9.22 -2.85
N TRP A 289 16.16 8.95 -2.24
CA TRP A 289 15.52 7.64 -2.22
C TRP A 289 15.27 7.06 -3.63
N LEU A 290 14.93 7.89 -4.62
CA LEU A 290 14.67 7.44 -6.00
C LEU A 290 15.91 6.82 -6.66
N LYS A 291 17.12 7.31 -6.36
CA LYS A 291 18.37 6.77 -6.91
C LYS A 291 18.62 5.36 -6.39
N GLU A 292 18.38 5.15 -5.08
CA GLU A 292 18.58 3.87 -4.43
C GLU A 292 17.45 2.87 -4.75
N HIS A 293 16.26 3.37 -5.09
CA HIS A 293 15.12 2.50 -5.40
C HIS A 293 15.34 1.60 -6.62
N PHE A 294 16.14 2.01 -7.58
CA PHE A 294 16.56 1.13 -8.67
C PHE A 294 17.33 -0.09 -8.14
N ALA A 295 18.25 0.10 -7.19
CA ALA A 295 18.97 -1.01 -6.56
C ALA A 295 18.02 -1.94 -5.80
N PHE A 296 17.02 -1.39 -5.10
CA PHE A 296 15.97 -2.19 -4.47
C PHE A 296 15.21 -3.06 -5.47
N MET A 297 14.82 -2.51 -6.61
CA MET A 297 14.16 -3.30 -7.67
C MET A 297 15.09 -4.33 -8.30
N TYR A 298 16.35 -3.98 -8.58
CA TYR A 298 17.29 -4.83 -9.30
C TYR A 298 17.86 -5.97 -8.44
N ARG A 299 18.29 -5.63 -7.19
CA ARG A 299 18.96 -6.60 -6.28
C ARG A 299 18.03 -7.61 -5.62
N THR A 300 16.73 -7.42 -5.76
CA THR A 300 15.71 -8.33 -5.23
C THR A 300 15.15 -9.30 -6.27
N ILE A 301 15.70 -9.28 -7.49
CA ILE A 301 15.30 -10.20 -8.55
C ILE A 301 16.12 -11.49 -8.44
N LEU A 302 15.45 -12.64 -8.46
CA LEU A 302 16.09 -13.95 -8.56
C LEU A 302 16.68 -14.15 -9.96
N PRO A 303 17.70 -15.01 -10.13
CA PRO A 303 18.27 -15.32 -11.42
C PRO A 303 17.21 -15.68 -12.47
N GLY A 304 17.35 -15.12 -13.69
CA GLY A 304 16.44 -15.36 -14.80
C GLY A 304 15.31 -14.33 -14.94
N PHE A 305 15.25 -13.29 -14.13
CA PHE A 305 14.28 -12.16 -14.19
C PHE A 305 12.80 -12.54 -14.06
N GLN A 306 12.50 -13.73 -13.58
CA GLN A 306 11.13 -14.24 -13.51
C GLN A 306 10.46 -14.01 -12.16
N ARG A 307 11.26 -13.98 -11.10
CA ARG A 307 10.79 -13.92 -9.71
C ARG A 307 11.56 -12.89 -8.90
N THR A 308 10.93 -12.41 -7.85
CA THR A 308 11.55 -11.54 -6.84
C THR A 308 11.66 -12.24 -5.50
N VAL A 309 12.42 -11.67 -4.56
CA VAL A 309 12.33 -12.13 -3.16
C VAL A 309 10.91 -11.99 -2.66
N ALA A 310 10.44 -12.99 -1.92
CA ALA A 310 9.05 -13.10 -1.46
C ALA A 310 8.89 -12.67 0.00
N ILE A 311 9.64 -11.68 0.44
CA ILE A 311 9.54 -11.10 1.78
C ILE A 311 8.26 -10.27 1.89
N ALA A 312 7.55 -10.36 3.03
CA ALA A 312 6.25 -9.76 3.28
C ALA A 312 5.13 -10.38 2.40
N ASP A 313 3.97 -9.73 2.30
CA ASP A 313 2.88 -10.21 1.43
C ASP A 313 3.32 -10.18 -0.03
N SER A 314 3.69 -11.32 -0.58
CA SER A 314 4.29 -11.44 -1.91
C SER A 314 3.81 -12.69 -2.65
N ASN A 315 3.88 -12.65 -3.96
CA ASN A 315 3.62 -13.76 -4.86
C ASN A 315 4.78 -14.02 -5.84
N TYR A 316 6.00 -13.70 -5.44
CA TYR A 316 7.20 -13.75 -6.27
C TYR A 316 7.22 -12.82 -7.47
N ASN A 317 6.31 -11.82 -7.53
CA ASN A 317 6.33 -10.85 -8.61
C ASN A 317 6.05 -9.44 -8.09
N TRP A 318 6.10 -8.49 -9.00
CA TRP A 318 5.57 -7.15 -8.79
C TRP A 318 4.06 -7.17 -9.03
N PHE A 319 3.28 -6.56 -8.15
CA PHE A 319 1.83 -6.50 -8.37
C PHE A 319 1.47 -5.65 -9.58
N TYR A 320 2.21 -4.57 -9.81
CA TYR A 320 1.96 -3.66 -10.92
C TYR A 320 3.24 -3.40 -11.69
N GLY A 321 3.26 -3.88 -12.90
CA GLY A 321 4.19 -3.80 -13.98
C GLY A 321 5.49 -3.12 -13.76
N PRO A 322 6.56 -3.58 -13.13
CA PRO A 322 7.70 -2.76 -12.75
C PRO A 322 8.32 -1.98 -13.92
N GLU A 323 8.01 -2.36 -15.14
CA GLU A 323 8.50 -1.71 -16.37
C GLU A 323 8.21 -0.21 -16.36
N SER A 324 6.99 0.19 -16.01
CA SER A 324 6.61 1.61 -15.95
C SER A 324 7.44 2.38 -14.91
N GLN A 325 7.69 1.79 -13.75
CA GLN A 325 8.52 2.40 -12.71
C GLN A 325 10.00 2.48 -13.15
N LEU A 326 10.51 1.45 -13.80
CA LEU A 326 11.89 1.38 -14.27
C LEU A 326 12.17 2.41 -15.37
N VAL A 327 11.29 2.55 -16.36
CA VAL A 327 11.45 3.58 -17.39
C VAL A 327 11.28 4.99 -16.84
N PHE A 328 10.45 5.17 -15.80
CA PHE A 328 10.35 6.44 -15.06
C PHE A 328 11.67 6.78 -14.37
N LEU A 329 12.24 5.84 -13.61
CA LEU A 329 13.52 6.03 -12.94
C LEU A 329 14.63 6.34 -13.94
N ASP A 330 14.65 5.66 -15.09
CA ASP A 330 15.68 5.92 -16.10
C ASP A 330 15.54 7.32 -16.71
N LYS A 331 14.33 7.68 -17.15
CA LYS A 331 14.06 8.98 -17.78
C LYS A 331 14.35 10.17 -16.89
N PHE A 332 13.91 10.12 -15.62
CA PHE A 332 13.87 11.28 -14.74
C PHE A 332 14.98 11.30 -13.69
N VAL A 333 15.63 10.17 -13.40
CA VAL A 333 16.55 10.02 -12.27
C VAL A 333 17.92 9.53 -12.72
N LEU A 334 18.03 8.33 -13.31
CA LEU A 334 19.29 7.65 -13.61
C LEU A 334 19.93 8.14 -14.89
N ARG A 335 19.16 8.22 -15.96
CA ARG A 335 19.55 8.66 -17.30
C ARG A 335 20.74 7.90 -17.92
N ASN A 336 20.83 6.60 -17.65
CA ASN A 336 21.96 5.76 -18.06
C ASN A 336 21.54 4.48 -18.81
N GLY A 337 20.26 4.27 -19.09
CA GLY A 337 19.74 3.12 -19.82
C GLY A 337 19.48 1.88 -18.96
N SER A 338 19.85 1.90 -17.68
CA SER A 338 19.70 0.71 -16.82
C SER A 338 18.24 0.39 -16.49
N GLY A 339 17.40 1.39 -16.34
CA GLY A 339 15.96 1.20 -16.14
C GLY A 339 15.27 0.62 -17.37
N ASN A 340 15.56 1.16 -18.56
CA ASN A 340 15.06 0.63 -19.83
C ASN A 340 15.50 -0.83 -20.03
N TRP A 341 16.79 -1.12 -19.79
CA TRP A 341 17.34 -2.46 -19.91
C TRP A 341 16.61 -3.45 -18.95
N LEU A 342 16.45 -3.10 -17.70
CA LEU A 342 15.83 -3.99 -16.72
C LEU A 342 14.34 -4.22 -17.04
N ALA A 343 13.62 -3.19 -17.49
CA ALA A 343 12.25 -3.32 -17.96
C ALA A 343 12.12 -4.31 -19.11
N GLU A 344 13.02 -4.25 -20.10
CA GLU A 344 13.07 -5.19 -21.22
C GLU A 344 13.38 -6.63 -20.77
N GLN A 345 14.36 -6.81 -19.85
CA GLN A 345 14.69 -8.15 -19.32
C GLN A 345 13.51 -8.78 -18.58
N ILE A 346 12.85 -8.04 -17.70
CA ILE A 346 11.68 -8.54 -16.97
C ILE A 346 10.56 -8.90 -17.92
N GLN A 347 10.26 -8.05 -18.89
CA GLN A 347 9.20 -8.31 -19.86
C GLN A 347 9.48 -9.54 -20.73
N ALA A 348 10.73 -9.69 -21.21
CA ALA A 348 11.14 -10.81 -22.05
C ALA A 348 11.08 -12.17 -21.33
N ASN A 349 11.29 -12.17 -20.01
CA ASN A 349 11.37 -13.38 -19.19
C ASN A 349 10.14 -13.61 -18.32
N ARG A 350 9.06 -12.85 -18.50
CA ARG A 350 7.88 -12.92 -17.65
C ARG A 350 7.25 -14.31 -17.62
N VAL A 351 6.98 -14.81 -16.41
CA VAL A 351 6.33 -16.11 -16.20
C VAL A 351 4.87 -16.03 -16.66
N GLN A 352 4.41 -17.06 -17.35
CA GLN A 352 3.04 -17.14 -17.86
C GLN A 352 2.09 -17.90 -16.91
N GLU A 353 2.63 -18.83 -16.11
CA GLU A 353 1.86 -19.67 -15.18
C GLU A 353 2.64 -19.88 -13.87
N GLY A 354 1.92 -20.18 -12.80
CA GLY A 354 2.48 -20.45 -11.49
C GLY A 354 2.86 -19.20 -10.66
N PRO A 355 3.61 -19.38 -9.56
CA PRO A 355 4.10 -18.28 -8.74
C PRO A 355 4.95 -17.30 -9.56
N GLY A 356 4.71 -16.01 -9.39
CA GLY A 356 5.36 -14.96 -10.19
C GLY A 356 4.59 -14.52 -11.43
N THR A 357 3.49 -15.21 -11.78
CA THR A 357 2.60 -14.76 -12.87
C THR A 357 1.82 -13.51 -12.45
N PRO A 358 1.81 -12.42 -13.24
CA PRO A 358 0.99 -11.25 -12.95
C PRO A 358 -0.49 -11.60 -12.92
N ALA A 359 -1.19 -11.14 -11.91
CA ALA A 359 -2.63 -11.32 -11.84
C ALA A 359 -3.32 -10.67 -13.05
N LYS A 360 -4.35 -11.32 -13.59
CA LYS A 360 -5.07 -10.86 -14.78
C LYS A 360 -5.52 -9.40 -14.68
N GLY A 361 -5.99 -8.97 -13.51
CA GLY A 361 -6.42 -7.59 -13.27
C GLY A 361 -5.29 -6.57 -13.14
N GLN A 362 -4.03 -6.98 -13.15
CA GLN A 362 -2.88 -6.10 -12.90
C GLN A 362 -2.00 -5.89 -14.14
N ARG A 363 -2.03 -6.83 -15.08
CA ARG A 363 -1.03 -6.92 -16.18
C ARG A 363 -0.95 -5.69 -17.10
N TRP A 364 -2.03 -4.93 -17.25
CA TRP A 364 -2.11 -3.81 -18.19
C TRP A 364 -2.22 -2.44 -17.52
N CYS A 365 -2.27 -2.42 -16.21
CA CYS A 365 -2.55 -1.21 -15.42
C CYS A 365 -1.59 -0.05 -15.73
N THR A 366 -0.32 -0.35 -16.01
CA THR A 366 0.74 0.64 -16.15
C THR A 366 1.24 0.84 -17.58
N LEU A 367 0.63 0.17 -18.57
CA LEU A 367 1.08 0.26 -19.98
C LEU A 367 1.05 1.69 -20.53
N HIS A 368 0.05 2.48 -20.15
CA HIS A 368 -0.05 3.88 -20.61
C HIS A 368 1.08 4.75 -20.05
N THR A 369 1.44 4.58 -18.78
CA THR A 369 2.54 5.31 -18.16
C THR A 369 3.90 4.80 -18.62
N GLU A 370 4.06 3.50 -18.83
CA GLU A 370 5.25 2.92 -19.43
C GLU A 370 5.52 3.55 -20.82
N PHE A 371 4.49 3.61 -21.68
CA PHE A 371 4.60 4.24 -23.00
C PHE A 371 4.97 5.72 -22.93
N LEU A 372 4.36 6.47 -22.02
CA LEU A 372 4.56 7.92 -21.90
C LEU A 372 5.91 8.29 -21.26
N TRP A 373 6.44 7.42 -20.42
CA TRP A 373 7.70 7.67 -19.72
C TRP A 373 8.91 7.04 -20.39
N TYR A 374 8.75 6.06 -21.26
CA TYR A 374 9.87 5.49 -21.99
C TYR A 374 10.66 6.58 -22.76
N ASP A 375 11.99 6.54 -22.67
CA ASP A 375 12.88 7.46 -23.37
C ASP A 375 13.85 6.65 -24.26
N ALA A 376 13.52 6.57 -25.53
CA ALA A 376 14.32 5.82 -26.51
C ALA A 376 15.72 6.43 -26.80
N SER A 377 15.99 7.62 -26.30
CA SER A 377 17.34 8.20 -26.40
C SER A 377 18.32 7.58 -25.39
N LEU A 378 17.79 6.90 -24.36
CA LEU A 378 18.57 6.17 -23.38
C LEU A 378 18.68 4.71 -23.82
N THR A 379 19.79 4.36 -24.43
CA THR A 379 20.04 2.99 -24.91
C THR A 379 20.01 2.01 -23.73
N PRO A 380 19.21 0.94 -23.81
CA PRO A 380 19.17 -0.09 -22.79
C PRO A 380 20.58 -0.64 -22.49
N THR A 381 21.03 -0.43 -21.26
CA THR A 381 22.41 -0.75 -20.84
C THR A 381 22.38 -1.45 -19.49
N PRO A 382 22.93 -2.65 -19.34
CA PRO A 382 22.98 -3.31 -18.05
C PRO A 382 23.80 -2.52 -17.03
N PRO A 383 23.48 -2.64 -15.72
CA PRO A 383 24.34 -2.11 -14.67
C PRO A 383 25.78 -2.64 -14.80
N PRO A 384 26.82 -1.85 -14.42
CA PRO A 384 28.23 -2.24 -14.61
C PRO A 384 28.62 -3.56 -13.94
N ASP A 385 27.92 -3.95 -12.88
CA ASP A 385 28.13 -5.17 -12.11
C ASP A 385 27.25 -6.33 -12.56
N PHE A 386 26.51 -6.16 -13.65
CA PHE A 386 25.69 -7.22 -14.21
C PHE A 386 26.53 -8.46 -14.53
N GLY A 387 26.05 -9.63 -14.10
CA GLY A 387 26.72 -10.89 -14.33
C GLY A 387 27.67 -11.35 -13.22
N THR A 388 28.04 -10.48 -12.31
CA THR A 388 28.84 -10.83 -11.12
C THR A 388 27.93 -10.89 -9.90
N PRO A 389 27.91 -12.01 -9.12
CA PRO A 389 27.19 -12.04 -7.88
C PRO A 389 27.65 -10.94 -6.93
N GLN A 390 26.72 -10.22 -6.36
CA GLN A 390 26.97 -9.08 -5.46
C GLN A 390 26.28 -9.31 -4.14
N LEU A 391 27.00 -9.03 -3.06
CA LEU A 391 26.45 -8.91 -1.71
C LEU A 391 25.91 -7.48 -1.54
N HIS A 392 24.62 -7.37 -1.25
CA HIS A 392 23.96 -6.09 -1.02
C HIS A 392 23.20 -6.13 0.32
N VAL A 393 23.26 -5.05 1.07
CA VAL A 393 22.58 -4.90 2.36
C VAL A 393 21.62 -3.72 2.28
N PHE A 394 20.35 -3.99 2.46
CA PHE A 394 19.30 -3.00 2.64
C PHE A 394 19.16 -2.73 4.14
N GLU A 395 19.90 -1.72 4.63
CA GLU A 395 20.00 -1.45 6.07
C GLU A 395 18.68 -0.98 6.68
N ASP A 396 17.88 -0.23 5.92
CA ASP A 396 16.57 0.23 6.38
C ASP A 396 15.55 -0.91 6.42
N TRP A 397 15.58 -1.79 5.43
CA TRP A 397 14.68 -2.94 5.37
C TRP A 397 15.13 -4.10 6.27
N GLY A 398 16.43 -4.16 6.58
CA GLY A 398 17.03 -5.28 7.31
C GLY A 398 17.13 -6.54 6.46
N VAL A 399 17.40 -6.38 5.16
CA VAL A 399 17.53 -7.49 4.22
C VAL A 399 18.91 -7.51 3.58
N VAL A 400 19.46 -8.71 3.48
CA VAL A 400 20.69 -8.99 2.72
C VAL A 400 20.32 -9.81 1.50
N THR A 401 20.84 -9.45 0.34
CA THR A 401 20.79 -10.28 -0.87
C THR A 401 22.20 -10.60 -1.36
N TYR A 402 22.40 -11.79 -1.90
CA TYR A 402 23.62 -12.17 -2.60
C TYR A 402 23.25 -12.93 -3.87
N GLY A 403 23.77 -12.49 -4.98
CA GLY A 403 23.51 -13.12 -6.26
C GLY A 403 23.60 -12.17 -7.43
N SER A 404 23.16 -12.65 -8.58
CA SER A 404 22.99 -11.87 -9.81
C SER A 404 21.69 -12.25 -10.48
N SER A 405 21.15 -11.34 -11.31
CA SER A 405 19.89 -11.57 -12.05
C SER A 405 20.10 -12.36 -13.37
N LEU A 406 21.31 -12.81 -13.68
CA LEU A 406 21.56 -13.61 -14.87
C LEU A 406 20.69 -14.88 -14.91
N PRO A 407 20.44 -15.44 -16.10
CA PRO A 407 19.70 -16.69 -16.22
C PRO A 407 20.22 -17.78 -15.29
N ALA A 408 19.31 -18.62 -14.81
CA ALA A 408 19.64 -19.72 -13.90
C ALA A 408 20.67 -20.67 -14.51
N GLU A 409 21.84 -20.76 -13.89
CA GLU A 409 22.94 -21.64 -14.24
C GLU A 409 23.59 -22.22 -13.01
N ILE A 410 24.36 -23.29 -13.18
CA ILE A 410 24.97 -24.07 -12.08
C ILE A 410 25.73 -23.21 -11.05
N ASN A 411 26.41 -22.18 -11.46
CA ASN A 411 27.25 -21.35 -10.61
C ASN A 411 26.64 -19.99 -10.27
N ARG A 412 25.31 -19.87 -10.30
CA ARG A 412 24.61 -18.63 -10.06
C ARG A 412 23.67 -18.76 -8.86
N PRO A 413 24.20 -18.72 -7.65
CA PRO A 413 23.39 -18.77 -6.43
C PRO A 413 22.64 -17.47 -6.23
N PHE A 414 21.53 -17.59 -5.51
CA PHE A 414 20.87 -16.45 -4.93
C PHE A 414 20.50 -16.74 -3.48
N ILE A 415 20.78 -15.80 -2.60
CA ILE A 415 20.37 -15.82 -1.20
C ILE A 415 19.66 -14.50 -0.90
N SER A 416 18.54 -14.57 -0.19
CA SER A 416 18.01 -13.46 0.59
C SER A 416 17.95 -13.85 2.05
N PHE A 417 18.22 -12.90 2.94
CA PHE A 417 18.14 -13.08 4.39
C PHE A 417 17.51 -11.83 5.01
N LYS A 418 16.54 -12.01 5.88
CA LYS A 418 15.87 -10.90 6.57
C LYS A 418 16.07 -10.96 8.08
N SER A 419 16.55 -9.86 8.66
CA SER A 419 16.56 -9.62 10.09
C SER A 419 16.57 -8.10 10.31
N GLY A 420 15.43 -7.51 10.58
CA GLY A 420 15.28 -6.06 10.56
C GLY A 420 14.33 -5.52 11.61
N LYS A 421 14.21 -4.21 11.61
CA LYS A 421 13.28 -3.47 12.45
C LYS A 421 11.87 -3.55 11.87
N LEU A 422 10.88 -3.57 12.74
CA LEU A 422 9.48 -3.46 12.37
C LEU A 422 9.21 -2.15 11.63
N GLY A 423 8.58 -2.19 10.46
CA GLY A 423 8.40 -1.03 9.58
C GLY A 423 9.69 -0.55 8.89
N GLY A 424 10.79 -1.30 9.00
CA GLY A 424 12.13 -0.87 8.62
C GLY A 424 12.78 0.07 9.65
N ARG A 425 14.12 0.23 9.57
CA ARG A 425 14.89 1.05 10.52
C ARG A 425 14.38 2.50 10.58
N ALA A 426 14.10 3.11 9.43
CA ALA A 426 13.69 4.51 9.38
C ALA A 426 12.38 4.75 10.14
N ILE A 427 11.35 3.96 9.88
CA ILE A 427 10.05 4.10 10.56
C ILE A 427 10.17 3.75 12.05
N PHE A 428 10.88 2.67 12.38
CA PHE A 428 11.13 2.28 13.75
C PHE A 428 11.79 3.41 14.55
N ASP A 429 12.84 4.02 14.00
CA ASP A 429 13.54 5.15 14.60
C ASP A 429 12.65 6.41 14.71
N ILE A 430 11.84 6.70 13.70
CA ILE A 430 10.89 7.83 13.73
C ILE A 430 9.93 7.67 14.91
N VAL A 431 9.39 6.47 15.11
CA VAL A 431 8.44 6.20 16.19
C VAL A 431 9.13 6.24 17.56
N HIS A 432 10.24 5.52 17.75
CA HIS A 432 10.91 5.39 19.05
C HIS A 432 11.69 6.64 19.46
N LYS A 433 12.23 7.39 18.51
CA LYS A 433 12.94 8.66 18.77
C LYS A 433 12.02 9.89 18.70
N ASN A 434 10.71 9.69 18.51
CA ASN A 434 9.71 10.74 18.40
C ASN A 434 10.08 11.82 17.37
N LYS A 435 10.57 11.43 16.20
CA LYS A 435 10.78 12.35 15.08
C LYS A 435 9.44 12.85 14.54
N TYR A 436 9.41 14.07 14.02
CA TYR A 436 8.22 14.69 13.40
C TYR A 436 6.99 14.75 14.33
N GLN A 437 7.18 14.99 15.61
CA GLN A 437 6.15 14.96 16.67
C GLN A 437 4.92 15.83 16.39
N ASP A 438 5.04 16.85 15.57
CA ASP A 438 3.94 17.73 15.20
C ASP A 438 2.83 16.98 14.46
N TRP A 439 3.18 15.95 13.67
CA TRP A 439 2.23 15.23 12.83
C TRP A 439 2.41 13.70 12.82
N VAL A 440 3.48 13.13 13.35
CA VAL A 440 3.63 11.68 13.62
C VAL A 440 3.28 11.40 15.08
N LYS A 441 2.33 10.50 15.32
CA LYS A 441 1.85 10.09 16.64
C LYS A 441 2.08 8.59 16.85
N GLY A 442 3.34 8.18 16.75
CA GLY A 442 3.77 6.79 16.92
C GLY A 442 3.26 5.86 15.80
N TRP A 443 3.06 4.60 16.15
CA TRP A 443 2.61 3.55 15.20
C TRP A 443 1.25 3.81 14.56
N ARG A 444 0.42 4.69 15.12
CA ARG A 444 -0.86 5.09 14.50
C ARG A 444 -0.69 5.61 13.06
N ASN A 445 0.45 6.21 12.77
CA ASN A 445 0.74 6.80 11.46
C ASN A 445 1.43 5.84 10.49
N PHE A 446 1.55 4.57 10.85
CA PHE A 446 2.16 3.54 10.00
C PHE A 446 1.35 2.25 10.08
N ASN A 447 1.28 1.54 8.96
CA ASN A 447 0.56 0.27 8.88
C ASN A 447 1.53 -0.82 8.40
N ALA A 448 1.89 -1.74 9.26
CA ALA A 448 2.73 -2.86 8.90
C ALA A 448 1.94 -4.15 8.60
N GLY A 449 0.69 -3.98 8.16
CA GLY A 449 -0.20 -5.12 7.88
C GLY A 449 0.32 -6.09 6.81
N HIS A 450 1.33 -5.70 6.03
CA HIS A 450 1.95 -6.55 5.01
C HIS A 450 3.21 -7.28 5.48
N GLU A 451 3.82 -6.90 6.62
CA GLU A 451 4.98 -7.60 7.16
C GLU A 451 4.61 -8.96 7.74
N HIS A 452 5.61 -9.85 7.84
CA HIS A 452 5.49 -11.19 8.40
C HIS A 452 6.34 -11.34 9.68
N PRO A 453 6.07 -12.36 10.52
CA PRO A 453 6.94 -12.76 11.63
C PRO A 453 8.12 -13.57 11.10
N ASP A 454 9.04 -12.91 10.39
CA ASP A 454 10.05 -13.51 9.52
C ASP A 454 11.50 -13.12 9.90
N GLN A 455 11.73 -12.69 11.14
CA GLN A 455 13.08 -12.31 11.55
C GLN A 455 14.01 -13.52 11.56
N ASN A 456 15.16 -13.41 10.88
CA ASN A 456 16.11 -14.47 10.53
C ASN A 456 15.61 -15.48 9.47
N SER A 457 14.57 -15.15 8.70
CA SER A 457 14.18 -15.98 7.56
C SER A 457 15.10 -15.78 6.35
N PHE A 458 15.12 -16.74 5.43
CA PHE A 458 15.97 -16.71 4.25
C PHE A 458 15.37 -17.46 3.07
N THR A 459 15.85 -17.12 1.88
CA THR A 459 15.61 -17.88 0.64
C THR A 459 16.95 -18.35 0.10
N PHE A 460 17.01 -19.56 -0.48
CA PHE A 460 18.18 -20.09 -1.16
C PHE A 460 17.85 -20.73 -2.50
N ALA A 461 18.51 -20.24 -3.53
CA ALA A 461 18.41 -20.75 -4.90
C ALA A 461 19.83 -21.07 -5.42
N PRO A 462 20.34 -22.30 -5.27
CA PRO A 462 21.74 -22.64 -5.58
C PRO A 462 22.13 -22.49 -7.04
N ASN A 463 21.21 -22.71 -7.95
CA ASN A 463 21.40 -22.58 -9.40
C ASN A 463 20.31 -21.72 -10.06
N GLY A 464 19.77 -20.76 -9.28
CA GLY A 464 18.67 -19.91 -9.71
C GLY A 464 17.27 -20.51 -9.50
N PHE A 465 17.16 -21.83 -9.26
CA PHE A 465 15.91 -22.44 -8.85
C PHE A 465 15.75 -22.32 -7.32
N PRO A 466 14.63 -21.78 -6.81
CA PRO A 466 14.41 -21.62 -5.37
C PRO A 466 14.25 -22.98 -4.69
N PHE A 467 15.31 -23.44 -4.02
CA PHE A 467 15.30 -24.66 -3.21
C PHE A 467 14.60 -24.42 -1.87
N ILE A 468 14.94 -23.33 -1.18
CA ILE A 468 14.25 -22.88 0.01
C ILE A 468 13.56 -21.56 -0.34
N THR A 469 12.25 -21.52 -0.13
CA THR A 469 11.38 -20.37 -0.49
C THR A 469 10.76 -19.77 0.77
N GLU A 470 10.14 -18.62 0.65
CA GLU A 470 9.13 -18.16 1.60
C GLU A 470 7.77 -18.84 1.31
N ALA A 471 6.84 -18.77 2.28
CA ALA A 471 5.48 -19.32 2.13
C ALA A 471 4.53 -18.40 1.35
N LEU A 472 5.02 -17.31 0.83
CA LEU A 472 4.32 -16.31 0.02
C LEU A 472 3.16 -15.62 0.78
N TYR A 473 2.17 -15.13 0.05
CA TYR A 473 1.01 -14.43 0.58
C TYR A 473 0.04 -15.41 1.26
N GLY A 474 0.30 -15.72 2.51
CA GLY A 474 -0.49 -16.61 3.35
C GLY A 474 -0.86 -15.98 4.70
N PRO A 475 -1.36 -16.78 5.63
CA PRO A 475 -1.52 -16.37 7.02
C PRO A 475 -0.17 -15.92 7.62
N LYS A 476 -0.21 -14.96 8.54
CA LYS A 476 1.01 -14.39 9.13
C LYS A 476 1.42 -15.16 10.38
N TYR A 477 1.70 -16.44 10.18
CA TYR A 477 2.16 -17.34 11.23
C TYR A 477 3.67 -17.50 11.16
N THR A 478 4.32 -17.59 12.31
CA THR A 478 5.78 -17.75 12.40
C THR A 478 6.24 -18.99 11.65
N PHE A 479 5.54 -20.11 11.82
CA PHE A 479 5.90 -21.39 11.19
C PHE A 479 5.74 -21.40 9.65
N LEU A 480 5.17 -20.37 9.05
CA LEU A 480 5.12 -20.18 7.60
C LEU A 480 6.31 -19.39 7.05
N ASN A 481 7.32 -19.13 7.88
CA ASN A 481 8.59 -18.54 7.48
C ASN A 481 9.73 -19.51 7.83
N ASN A 482 10.90 -19.37 7.23
CA ASN A 482 12.05 -20.23 7.48
C ASN A 482 12.76 -19.84 8.78
N VAL A 483 12.07 -19.96 9.92
CA VAL A 483 12.50 -19.46 11.22
C VAL A 483 12.27 -20.49 12.32
N LEU A 484 12.67 -20.15 13.56
CA LEU A 484 12.54 -20.99 14.75
C LEU A 484 11.25 -20.67 15.52
N MET A 485 10.70 -21.69 16.18
CA MET A 485 9.73 -21.57 17.26
C MET A 485 10.22 -22.34 18.48
N PHE A 486 9.71 -22.06 19.66
CA PHE A 486 10.18 -22.59 20.95
C PHE A 486 9.06 -23.31 21.72
N SER A 487 9.41 -24.39 22.44
CA SER A 487 8.48 -25.21 23.24
C SER A 487 9.08 -25.51 24.62
N PRO A 488 8.27 -25.67 25.67
CA PRO A 488 6.82 -25.46 25.68
C PRO A 488 6.47 -23.96 25.68
N SER A 489 5.32 -23.63 25.15
CA SER A 489 4.73 -22.29 25.19
C SER A 489 3.54 -22.29 26.16
N GLU A 490 3.46 -21.24 27.00
CA GLU A 490 2.27 -20.93 27.82
C GLU A 490 1.34 -19.92 27.11
N SER A 491 1.77 -19.40 25.95
CA SER A 491 1.00 -18.41 25.19
C SER A 491 0.00 -19.06 24.24
N GLU A 492 -1.01 -18.29 23.82
CA GLU A 492 -1.95 -18.69 22.77
C GLU A 492 -1.28 -18.53 21.39
N SER A 493 -0.31 -19.39 21.09
CA SER A 493 0.34 -19.40 19.78
C SER A 493 -0.56 -20.00 18.70
N CYS A 494 -0.41 -19.56 17.45
CA CYS A 494 -1.07 -20.12 16.28
C CYS A 494 -0.69 -21.58 16.03
N PHE A 495 0.43 -22.04 16.59
CA PHE A 495 0.95 -23.39 16.44
C PHE A 495 1.33 -24.01 17.78
N ALA A 496 0.45 -23.85 18.79
CA ALA A 496 0.67 -24.43 20.11
C ALA A 496 1.01 -25.93 20.03
N PRO A 497 1.91 -26.48 20.84
CA PRO A 497 2.56 -25.84 21.99
C PRO A 497 3.80 -25.00 21.66
N TRP A 498 4.07 -24.70 20.40
CA TRP A 498 5.18 -23.91 19.92
C TRP A 498 4.87 -22.42 20.00
N GLU A 499 5.76 -21.62 20.53
CA GLU A 499 5.66 -20.16 20.57
C GLU A 499 6.50 -19.55 19.46
N GLY A 500 5.86 -18.68 18.65
CA GLY A 500 6.45 -17.96 17.54
C GLY A 500 6.97 -16.57 17.93
N GLN A 501 7.25 -15.77 16.91
CA GLN A 501 7.63 -14.37 17.09
C GLN A 501 6.40 -13.56 17.55
N VAL A 502 6.61 -12.56 18.38
CA VAL A 502 5.52 -11.73 18.96
C VAL A 502 4.72 -10.93 17.94
N THR A 503 5.18 -10.92 16.70
CA THR A 503 4.45 -10.34 15.54
C THR A 503 3.54 -11.37 14.84
N GLU A 504 3.38 -12.57 15.35
CA GLU A 504 2.49 -13.60 14.81
C GLU A 504 1.02 -13.17 14.92
N ASP A 505 0.25 -13.32 13.86
CA ASP A 505 -1.16 -12.96 13.81
C ASP A 505 -2.09 -14.13 14.15
N CYS A 506 -2.05 -14.60 15.39
CA CYS A 506 -2.97 -15.64 15.87
C CYS A 506 -4.39 -15.13 16.06
N THR A 507 -4.58 -13.84 16.30
CA THR A 507 -5.87 -13.24 16.67
C THR A 507 -6.35 -12.19 15.69
N SER A 508 -5.64 -11.93 14.59
CA SER A 508 -5.91 -10.87 13.61
C SER A 508 -5.84 -9.44 14.18
N LYS A 509 -5.23 -9.26 15.35
CA LYS A 509 -5.24 -7.96 16.06
C LYS A 509 -3.95 -7.17 15.98
N TRP A 510 -2.80 -7.82 15.99
CA TRP A 510 -1.52 -7.13 16.18
C TRP A 510 -1.04 -6.31 14.96
N LEU A 511 -1.38 -6.73 13.74
CA LEU A 511 -0.85 -6.13 12.51
C LEU A 511 -1.26 -4.68 12.28
N LYS A 512 -2.49 -4.32 12.63
CA LYS A 512 -3.00 -2.95 12.49
C LYS A 512 -2.48 -2.03 13.58
N TYR A 513 -2.36 -2.55 14.80
CA TYR A 513 -2.11 -1.76 15.99
C TYR A 513 -0.95 -2.39 16.75
N LYS A 514 0.26 -2.04 16.37
CA LYS A 514 1.46 -2.52 17.06
C LYS A 514 1.45 -2.06 18.51
N GLN A 515 1.05 -2.94 19.39
CA GLN A 515 0.91 -2.70 20.82
C GLN A 515 1.74 -3.70 21.62
N GLY A 516 2.12 -3.31 22.83
CA GLY A 516 2.88 -4.15 23.72
C GLY A 516 4.21 -4.62 23.11
N GLU A 517 4.57 -5.87 23.34
CA GLU A 517 5.82 -6.46 22.88
C GLU A 517 6.01 -6.41 21.36
N ALA A 518 4.92 -6.49 20.59
CA ALA A 518 5.01 -6.44 19.13
C ALA A 518 5.52 -5.09 18.60
N ALA A 519 5.27 -3.99 19.33
CA ALA A 519 5.71 -2.65 18.94
C ALA A 519 7.23 -2.49 18.95
N ASP A 520 7.92 -3.29 19.78
CA ASP A 520 9.36 -3.25 19.96
C ASP A 520 10.08 -4.43 19.29
N SER A 521 9.31 -5.33 18.66
CA SER A 521 9.84 -6.52 17.99
C SER A 521 10.79 -6.15 16.85
N HIS A 522 11.96 -6.78 16.85
CA HIS A 522 12.92 -6.58 15.77
C HIS A 522 13.93 -7.72 15.66
N GLY A 523 14.51 -7.83 14.48
CA GLY A 523 15.77 -8.50 14.23
C GLY A 523 16.89 -7.50 13.94
N THR A 524 18.09 -8.00 13.76
CA THR A 524 19.26 -7.21 13.38
C THR A 524 20.20 -8.04 12.52
N VAL A 525 20.58 -7.53 11.35
CA VAL A 525 21.72 -8.07 10.60
C VAL A 525 22.99 -7.63 11.30
N MET A 526 23.69 -8.58 11.92
CA MET A 526 24.93 -8.32 12.69
C MET A 526 26.17 -8.29 11.81
N ALA A 527 26.17 -9.07 10.73
CA ALA A 527 27.28 -9.16 9.78
C ALA A 527 26.76 -9.62 8.42
N ALA A 528 27.31 -9.04 7.36
CA ALA A 528 27.18 -9.54 6.00
C ALA A 528 28.49 -9.26 5.27
N MET A 529 29.18 -10.30 4.81
CA MET A 529 30.53 -10.21 4.27
C MET A 529 30.73 -11.21 3.15
N GLU A 530 31.51 -10.84 2.16
CA GLU A 530 31.96 -11.73 1.09
C GLU A 530 33.50 -11.66 0.99
N LYS A 531 34.14 -12.80 0.91
CA LYS A 531 35.58 -12.94 0.67
C LYS A 531 35.85 -14.16 -0.19
N ASN A 532 36.48 -13.97 -1.33
CA ASN A 532 36.88 -15.04 -2.23
C ASN A 532 35.73 -15.99 -2.65
N GLY A 533 34.54 -15.46 -2.88
CA GLY A 533 33.35 -16.23 -3.23
C GLY A 533 32.64 -16.92 -2.07
N VAL A 534 33.20 -16.84 -0.85
CA VAL A 534 32.54 -17.31 0.36
C VAL A 534 31.77 -16.15 0.99
N VAL A 535 30.49 -16.39 1.29
CA VAL A 535 29.61 -15.38 1.91
C VAL A 535 29.30 -15.79 3.32
N PHE A 536 29.38 -14.82 4.24
CA PHE A 536 28.98 -14.98 5.63
C PHE A 536 27.92 -13.94 5.99
N ILE A 537 26.78 -14.40 6.52
CA ILE A 537 25.69 -13.54 7.01
C ILE A 537 25.34 -13.99 8.44
N ARG A 538 25.19 -13.03 9.35
CA ARG A 538 24.71 -13.30 10.72
C ARG A 538 23.56 -12.36 11.07
N GLY A 539 22.44 -12.92 11.52
CA GLY A 539 21.33 -12.20 12.11
C GLY A 539 21.11 -12.55 13.57
N GLU A 540 20.57 -11.61 14.34
CA GLU A 540 20.09 -11.79 15.71
C GLU A 540 18.61 -11.47 15.77
N SER A 541 17.78 -12.36 16.33
CA SER A 541 16.33 -12.21 16.38
C SER A 541 15.72 -12.39 17.78
N VAL A 542 16.51 -12.38 18.84
CA VAL A 542 16.02 -12.57 20.22
C VAL A 542 14.90 -11.58 20.56
N SER A 543 15.00 -10.33 20.11
CA SER A 543 13.98 -9.29 20.33
C SER A 543 12.71 -9.47 19.53
N ALA A 544 12.64 -10.47 18.65
CA ALA A 544 11.41 -10.85 17.96
C ALA A 544 10.54 -11.84 18.75
N TYR A 545 11.06 -12.39 19.84
CA TYR A 545 10.38 -13.36 20.68
C TYR A 545 9.99 -12.77 22.03
N SER A 546 8.97 -13.37 22.66
CA SER A 546 8.51 -12.90 23.98
C SER A 546 9.60 -13.01 25.05
N PRO A 547 9.82 -11.97 25.87
CA PRO A 547 10.69 -12.01 27.02
C PRO A 547 10.39 -13.14 28.03
N LYS A 548 9.17 -13.69 28.01
CA LYS A 548 8.76 -14.82 28.84
C LYS A 548 9.57 -16.10 28.57
N LEU A 549 10.03 -16.27 27.33
CA LEU A 549 10.90 -17.39 26.93
C LEU A 549 12.29 -17.32 27.57
N LYS A 550 12.71 -16.15 28.07
CA LYS A 550 14.00 -15.89 28.69
C LYS A 550 15.17 -16.37 27.82
N LEU A 551 15.11 -16.03 26.55
CA LEU A 551 16.19 -16.22 25.60
C LEU A 551 17.23 -15.12 25.78
N LYS A 552 18.50 -15.45 25.70
CA LYS A 552 19.60 -14.48 25.70
C LYS A 552 20.06 -14.13 24.30
N SER A 553 20.02 -15.10 23.38
CA SER A 553 20.41 -14.90 21.98
C SER A 553 19.74 -15.94 21.08
N VAL A 554 19.34 -15.51 19.91
CA VAL A 554 18.82 -16.35 18.81
C VAL A 554 19.50 -15.89 17.53
N GLN A 555 20.71 -16.41 17.30
CA GLN A 555 21.51 -16.05 16.11
C GLN A 555 21.36 -17.09 15.02
N ARG A 556 21.24 -16.63 13.79
CA ARG A 556 21.35 -17.45 12.59
C ARG A 556 22.57 -17.03 11.80
N ASN A 557 23.38 -18.02 11.44
CA ASN A 557 24.59 -17.82 10.64
C ASN A 557 24.44 -18.59 9.32
N LEU A 558 24.57 -17.90 8.22
CA LEU A 558 24.60 -18.48 6.87
C LEU A 558 26.04 -18.39 6.35
N VAL A 559 26.57 -19.49 5.84
CA VAL A 559 27.88 -19.56 5.20
C VAL A 559 27.72 -20.21 3.84
N LEU A 560 27.75 -19.43 2.77
CA LEU A 560 27.82 -19.95 1.42
C LEU A 560 29.28 -20.32 1.13
N LEU A 561 29.57 -21.61 1.19
CA LEU A 561 30.92 -22.18 0.97
C LEU A 561 31.24 -22.33 -0.52
N HIS A 562 30.22 -22.63 -1.31
CA HIS A 562 30.27 -22.78 -2.75
C HIS A 562 28.92 -22.33 -3.32
N PRO A 563 28.81 -21.88 -4.57
CA PRO A 563 27.53 -21.48 -5.16
C PRO A 563 26.34 -22.43 -4.91
N GLN A 564 26.62 -23.72 -4.76
CA GLN A 564 25.60 -24.74 -4.51
C GLN A 564 25.69 -25.38 -3.11
N LEU A 565 26.42 -24.77 -2.18
CA LEU A 565 26.65 -25.35 -0.84
C LEU A 565 26.48 -24.28 0.24
N LEU A 566 25.34 -24.29 0.92
CA LEU A 566 25.03 -23.38 2.01
C LEU A 566 25.01 -24.14 3.34
N LEU A 567 25.83 -23.71 4.28
CA LEU A 567 25.79 -24.09 5.69
C LEU A 567 24.99 -23.05 6.49
N LEU A 568 23.99 -23.50 7.24
CA LEU A 568 23.23 -22.67 8.17
C LEU A 568 23.44 -23.22 9.60
N VAL A 569 23.72 -22.32 10.52
CA VAL A 569 23.88 -22.66 11.95
C VAL A 569 23.03 -21.72 12.79
N ASP A 570 22.04 -22.28 13.44
CA ASP A 570 21.25 -21.60 14.46
C ASP A 570 21.94 -21.77 15.84
N HIS A 571 22.24 -20.65 16.47
CA HIS A 571 22.81 -20.59 17.82
C HIS A 571 21.74 -20.05 18.78
N ILE A 572 21.38 -20.87 19.75
CA ILE A 572 20.36 -20.58 20.75
C ILE A 572 21.04 -20.54 22.11
N HIS A 573 20.95 -19.41 22.80
CA HIS A 573 21.46 -19.25 24.18
C HIS A 573 20.26 -18.93 25.09
N LEU A 574 20.02 -19.85 26.03
CA LEU A 574 18.98 -19.74 27.05
C LEU A 574 19.50 -19.09 28.34
N ASP A 575 18.66 -18.32 29.01
CA ASP A 575 18.89 -18.07 30.44
C ASP A 575 18.69 -19.38 31.21
N HIS A 576 19.39 -19.55 32.31
CA HIS A 576 19.28 -20.74 33.20
C HIS A 576 17.87 -20.89 33.80
N SER A 577 17.06 -19.86 33.78
CA SER A 577 15.66 -19.87 34.23
C SER A 577 14.65 -19.96 33.06
N SER A 578 15.13 -20.20 31.84
CA SER A 578 14.26 -20.38 30.68
C SER A 578 13.38 -21.63 30.83
N PRO A 579 12.10 -21.54 30.56
CA PRO A 579 11.19 -22.70 30.53
C PRO A 579 11.35 -23.55 29.26
N VAL A 580 12.10 -23.08 28.27
CA VAL A 580 12.19 -23.67 26.93
C VAL A 580 13.05 -24.93 26.95
N ASP A 581 12.57 -26.03 26.38
CA ASP A 581 13.26 -27.33 26.32
C ASP A 581 13.50 -27.82 24.87
N ALA A 582 12.84 -27.23 23.89
CA ALA A 582 13.02 -27.57 22.48
C ALA A 582 12.82 -26.36 21.56
N THR A 583 13.40 -26.44 20.37
CA THR A 583 13.11 -25.54 19.26
C THR A 583 12.75 -26.34 18.04
N THR A 584 11.94 -25.76 17.18
CA THR A 584 11.64 -26.31 15.87
C THR A 584 11.93 -25.27 14.78
N THR A 585 12.54 -25.72 13.68
CA THR A 585 12.90 -24.87 12.54
C THR A 585 12.14 -25.35 11.31
N PHE A 586 11.60 -24.42 10.56
CA PHE A 586 10.82 -24.69 9.35
C PHE A 586 11.61 -24.31 8.10
N PHE A 587 11.44 -25.11 7.05
CA PHE A 587 12.02 -24.87 5.72
C PHE A 587 10.97 -25.16 4.67
N HIS A 588 10.66 -24.17 3.83
CA HIS A 588 9.54 -24.21 2.92
C HIS A 588 9.95 -24.36 1.44
N ASN A 589 9.08 -25.02 0.68
CA ASN A 589 9.05 -24.91 -0.78
C ASN A 589 7.60 -24.84 -1.26
N VAL A 590 7.23 -23.74 -1.93
CA VAL A 590 5.85 -23.53 -2.41
C VAL A 590 5.54 -24.27 -3.69
N ASP A 591 6.56 -24.68 -4.45
CA ASP A 591 6.40 -25.30 -5.76
C ASP A 591 6.37 -26.82 -5.69
N LEU A 592 7.23 -27.41 -4.84
CA LEU A 592 7.50 -28.85 -4.87
C LEU A 592 7.54 -29.48 -3.46
N PRO A 593 7.13 -30.75 -3.32
CA PRO A 593 7.20 -31.46 -2.06
C PRO A 593 8.63 -31.94 -1.75
N PHE A 594 8.91 -32.08 -0.45
CA PHE A 594 10.10 -32.73 0.06
C PHE A 594 9.88 -34.24 0.24
N GLU A 595 10.97 -35.04 0.09
CA GLU A 595 11.02 -36.47 0.35
C GLU A 595 12.09 -36.75 1.41
N GLU A 596 11.90 -37.77 2.28
CA GLU A 596 12.89 -38.18 3.26
C GLU A 596 14.15 -38.75 2.59
N THR A 597 15.31 -38.49 3.19
CA THR A 597 16.60 -39.13 2.83
C THR A 597 17.49 -39.25 4.06
N SER A 598 18.61 -39.91 3.93
CA SER A 598 19.67 -39.94 4.95
C SER A 598 21.04 -40.28 4.35
N ILE A 599 22.11 -39.87 5.01
CA ILE A 599 23.49 -40.19 4.69
C ILE A 599 24.24 -40.53 6.00
N ASP A 600 24.83 -41.71 6.09
CA ASP A 600 25.64 -42.18 7.23
C ASP A 600 24.95 -41.98 8.62
N GLY A 601 23.63 -42.19 8.66
CA GLY A 601 22.83 -41.99 9.88
C GLY A 601 22.35 -40.54 10.14
N VAL A 602 22.74 -39.59 9.28
CA VAL A 602 22.27 -38.20 9.35
C VAL A 602 20.98 -38.10 8.54
N HIS A 603 19.88 -37.68 9.19
CA HIS A 603 18.61 -37.46 8.53
C HIS A 603 18.65 -36.27 7.57
N GLY A 604 17.87 -36.33 6.53
CA GLY A 604 17.81 -35.29 5.52
C GLY A 604 16.46 -35.28 4.76
N ALA A 605 16.36 -34.33 3.85
CA ALA A 605 15.27 -34.23 2.89
C ALA A 605 15.81 -33.92 1.50
N ILE A 606 15.12 -34.37 0.48
CA ILE A 606 15.41 -34.03 -0.91
C ILE A 606 14.21 -33.37 -1.56
N LEU A 607 14.51 -32.59 -2.59
CA LEU A 607 13.53 -31.98 -3.47
C LEU A 607 13.93 -32.25 -4.92
N ARG A 608 12.97 -32.69 -5.73
CA ARG A 608 13.21 -33.05 -7.15
C ARG A 608 12.58 -32.02 -8.07
N HIS A 609 13.40 -31.44 -8.92
CA HIS A 609 12.95 -30.57 -10.00
C HIS A 609 13.56 -31.00 -11.33
N LYS A 610 12.75 -31.60 -12.18
CA LYS A 610 13.22 -32.27 -13.42
C LYS A 610 14.27 -33.31 -13.06
N GLU A 611 15.43 -33.30 -13.71
CA GLU A 611 16.60 -34.18 -13.43
C GLU A 611 17.43 -33.72 -12.21
N ASN A 612 17.17 -32.53 -11.65
CA ASN A 612 17.96 -31.99 -10.57
C ASN A 612 17.42 -32.47 -9.20
N ILE A 613 18.33 -32.89 -8.34
CA ILE A 613 18.03 -33.27 -6.95
C ILE A 613 18.72 -32.31 -6.01
N TYR A 614 17.96 -31.60 -5.23
CA TYR A 614 18.40 -30.71 -4.14
C TYR A 614 18.35 -31.50 -2.85
N LYS A 615 19.37 -31.36 -1.98
CA LYS A 615 19.48 -32.15 -0.75
C LYS A 615 19.63 -31.21 0.45
N MET A 616 19.07 -31.56 1.60
CA MET A 616 19.39 -30.93 2.86
C MET A 616 19.58 -31.98 3.95
N TYR A 617 20.52 -31.73 4.86
CA TYR A 617 20.81 -32.58 6.03
C TYR A 617 20.88 -31.72 7.28
N TRP A 618 20.62 -32.33 8.45
CA TRP A 618 20.65 -31.60 9.73
C TRP A 618 21.15 -32.45 10.89
N MET A 619 21.76 -31.79 11.87
CA MET A 619 22.14 -32.34 13.16
C MET A 619 22.29 -31.24 14.19
N ASP A 620 22.35 -31.61 15.47
CA ASP A 620 22.74 -30.69 16.53
C ASP A 620 24.26 -30.62 16.70
N ASP A 621 24.76 -29.75 17.60
CA ASP A 621 26.18 -29.55 17.88
C ASP A 621 26.82 -30.72 18.62
N THR A 622 26.11 -31.80 18.95
CA THR A 622 26.61 -33.08 19.43
C THR A 622 26.74 -34.13 18.33
N GLY A 623 26.30 -33.82 17.12
CA GLY A 623 26.23 -34.76 16.00
C GLY A 623 24.95 -35.61 15.98
N LEU A 624 24.00 -35.36 16.88
CA LEU A 624 22.71 -36.07 16.86
C LEU A 624 21.78 -35.50 15.75
N SER A 625 21.27 -36.38 14.93
CA SER A 625 20.31 -36.08 13.91
C SER A 625 18.99 -36.82 14.21
N GLU A 626 17.91 -36.04 14.43
CA GLU A 626 16.59 -36.59 14.70
C GLU A 626 15.72 -36.51 13.44
N LYS A 627 14.75 -37.43 13.34
CA LYS A 627 13.82 -37.47 12.21
C LYS A 627 12.92 -36.24 12.18
N ALA A 628 12.83 -35.58 11.05
CA ALA A 628 11.97 -34.41 10.85
C ALA A 628 10.55 -34.80 10.43
N VAL A 629 9.64 -33.85 10.58
CA VAL A 629 8.29 -33.93 10.01
C VAL A 629 8.34 -33.29 8.61
N ILE A 630 8.01 -34.07 7.58
CA ILE A 630 7.89 -33.63 6.18
C ILE A 630 6.42 -33.66 5.80
N THR A 631 5.83 -32.54 5.47
CA THR A 631 4.38 -32.43 5.16
C THR A 631 4.08 -31.19 4.35
N SER A 632 2.81 -30.92 4.14
CA SER A 632 2.26 -29.72 3.52
C SER A 632 1.13 -29.14 4.33
N ILE A 633 0.86 -27.85 4.15
CA ILE A 633 -0.29 -27.17 4.72
C ILE A 633 -1.06 -26.42 3.64
N ASN A 634 -2.38 -26.52 3.71
CA ASN A 634 -3.29 -25.73 2.89
C ASN A 634 -3.72 -24.47 3.63
N TYR A 635 -3.67 -23.33 2.94
CA TYR A 635 -4.13 -22.07 3.50
C TYR A 635 -5.67 -22.01 3.54
N PRO A 636 -6.24 -21.26 4.48
CA PRO A 636 -7.66 -20.98 4.48
C PRO A 636 -8.12 -20.36 3.14
N GLN A 637 -9.37 -20.62 2.78
CA GLN A 637 -9.93 -20.03 1.56
C GLN A 637 -9.86 -18.49 1.58
N GLY A 638 -9.40 -17.91 0.50
CA GLY A 638 -9.33 -16.47 0.31
C GLY A 638 -7.91 -15.90 0.23
N TYR A 639 -6.89 -16.71 0.52
CA TYR A 639 -5.51 -16.35 0.24
C TYR A 639 -5.16 -16.60 -1.24
N PRO A 640 -4.21 -15.83 -1.81
CA PRO A 640 -3.79 -15.99 -3.21
C PRO A 640 -3.17 -17.34 -3.52
N TYR A 641 -2.60 -18.00 -2.51
CA TYR A 641 -1.96 -19.32 -2.63
C TYR A 641 -2.70 -20.36 -1.82
N ASN A 642 -2.60 -21.62 -2.28
CA ASN A 642 -3.31 -22.73 -1.65
C ASN A 642 -2.59 -23.29 -0.43
N GLY A 643 -1.27 -23.07 -0.31
CA GLY A 643 -0.45 -23.62 0.77
C GLY A 643 1.02 -23.73 0.42
N THR A 644 1.76 -24.46 1.23
CA THR A 644 3.20 -24.71 1.07
C THR A 644 3.58 -26.10 1.56
N ASN A 645 4.67 -26.65 1.02
CA ASN A 645 5.32 -27.86 1.54
C ASN A 645 6.43 -27.43 2.51
N TYR A 646 6.67 -28.20 3.55
CA TYR A 646 7.72 -27.86 4.50
C TYR A 646 8.36 -29.06 5.19
N VAL A 647 9.58 -28.86 5.64
CA VAL A 647 10.31 -29.70 6.57
C VAL A 647 10.36 -29.01 7.93
N ASN A 648 9.97 -29.71 8.97
CA ASN A 648 10.01 -29.24 10.36
C ASN A 648 11.03 -30.06 11.14
N VAL A 649 12.14 -29.43 11.54
CA VAL A 649 13.25 -30.07 12.29
C VAL A 649 13.19 -29.63 13.73
N THR A 650 12.98 -30.57 14.65
CA THR A 650 13.00 -30.31 16.09
C THR A 650 14.39 -30.59 16.67
N THR A 651 14.89 -29.69 17.52
CA THR A 651 16.15 -29.85 18.28
C THR A 651 15.86 -29.68 19.75
N HIS A 652 16.27 -30.64 20.58
CA HIS A 652 16.13 -30.58 22.03
C HIS A 652 17.24 -29.74 22.66
N LEU A 653 16.84 -28.78 23.49
CA LEU A 653 17.74 -27.81 24.15
C LEU A 653 18.24 -28.36 25.47
N ARG A 654 19.24 -29.26 25.42
CA ARG A 654 19.77 -29.98 26.59
C ARG A 654 20.83 -29.21 27.39
N LYS A 655 21.30 -28.09 26.86
CA LYS A 655 22.32 -27.20 27.40
C LYS A 655 21.84 -25.76 27.35
N PRO A 656 22.40 -24.83 28.14
CA PRO A 656 22.13 -23.41 27.99
C PRO A 656 22.45 -22.88 26.61
N ILE A 657 23.45 -23.45 25.93
CA ILE A 657 23.82 -23.16 24.55
C ILE A 657 23.63 -24.42 23.72
N THR A 658 22.83 -24.34 22.69
CA THR A 658 22.62 -25.41 21.71
C THR A 658 22.68 -24.82 20.31
N ARG A 659 23.21 -25.59 19.36
CA ARG A 659 23.25 -25.21 17.97
C ARG A 659 22.58 -26.26 17.11
N SER A 660 21.78 -25.82 16.16
CA SER A 660 21.21 -26.65 15.10
C SER A 660 21.90 -26.32 13.79
N ILE A 661 22.41 -27.35 13.14
CA ILE A 661 23.24 -27.23 11.93
C ILE A 661 22.49 -27.83 10.74
N TYR A 662 22.39 -27.07 9.64
CA TYR A 662 21.70 -27.47 8.41
C TYR A 662 22.63 -27.27 7.22
N LEU A 663 22.70 -28.26 6.36
CA LEU A 663 23.48 -28.23 5.14
C LEU A 663 22.57 -28.33 3.93
N PHE A 664 22.59 -27.32 3.06
CA PHE A 664 21.81 -27.27 1.81
C PHE A 664 22.73 -27.45 0.62
N ILE A 665 22.38 -28.37 -0.26
CA ILE A 665 23.24 -28.85 -1.35
C ILE A 665 22.46 -28.77 -2.66
N GLY A 666 23.03 -28.06 -3.63
CA GLY A 666 22.52 -27.99 -5.00
C GLY A 666 22.85 -29.25 -5.80
N PRO A 667 22.27 -29.35 -7.02
CA PRO A 667 22.26 -30.61 -7.77
C PRO A 667 23.62 -31.07 -8.31
N SER A 668 24.63 -30.20 -8.38
CA SER A 668 25.93 -30.51 -8.96
C SER A 668 27.02 -30.85 -7.95
N ILE A 669 26.65 -30.99 -6.67
CA ILE A 669 27.60 -31.33 -5.61
C ILE A 669 27.11 -32.59 -4.90
N ASP A 670 28.04 -33.52 -4.66
CA ASP A 670 27.86 -34.65 -3.78
C ASP A 670 28.71 -34.48 -2.51
N VAL A 671 28.08 -34.63 -1.37
CA VAL A 671 28.75 -34.60 -0.06
C VAL A 671 29.13 -36.01 0.33
N GLU A 672 30.42 -36.22 0.62
CA GLU A 672 30.99 -37.53 1.00
C GLU A 672 31.02 -37.67 2.53
N SER A 673 31.27 -36.60 3.25
CA SER A 673 31.25 -36.62 4.72
C SER A 673 30.80 -35.29 5.28
N PHE A 674 30.09 -35.38 6.41
CA PHE A 674 29.60 -34.24 7.17
C PHE A 674 29.66 -34.57 8.65
N SER A 675 30.42 -33.79 9.43
CA SER A 675 30.54 -33.97 10.88
C SER A 675 30.61 -32.64 11.62
N VAL A 676 30.19 -32.65 12.87
CA VAL A 676 30.07 -31.44 13.71
C VAL A 676 30.64 -31.72 15.09
N HIS A 677 31.30 -30.75 15.64
CA HIS A 677 31.73 -30.75 17.04
C HIS A 677 31.52 -29.38 17.68
N GLY A 678 30.71 -29.28 18.72
CA GLY A 678 30.41 -28.03 19.42
C GLY A 678 30.93 -27.99 20.85
N ASP A 679 31.51 -26.86 21.24
CA ASP A 679 31.83 -26.53 22.62
C ASP A 679 31.07 -25.25 23.06
N TYR A 680 31.39 -24.71 24.25
CA TYR A 680 30.70 -23.51 24.75
C TYR A 680 30.92 -22.26 23.89
N GLN A 681 32.06 -22.12 23.21
CA GLN A 681 32.49 -20.91 22.53
C GLN A 681 32.31 -20.98 21.00
N GLN A 682 32.39 -22.17 20.44
CA GLN A 682 32.38 -22.36 18.98
C GLN A 682 31.68 -23.64 18.54
N VAL A 683 31.39 -23.72 17.28
CA VAL A 683 31.05 -24.97 16.60
C VAL A 683 31.99 -25.15 15.41
N ASP A 684 32.53 -26.34 15.29
CA ASP A 684 33.39 -26.77 14.22
C ASP A 684 32.60 -27.69 13.28
N VAL A 685 32.55 -27.34 12.00
CA VAL A 685 31.89 -28.14 11.00
C VAL A 685 32.93 -28.59 9.98
N PHE A 686 33.01 -29.88 9.77
CA PHE A 686 33.90 -30.50 8.77
C PHE A 686 33.07 -31.13 7.69
N LEU A 687 33.38 -30.80 6.45
CA LEU A 687 32.63 -31.19 5.28
C LEU A 687 33.59 -31.56 4.14
N ALA A 688 33.36 -32.69 3.50
CA ALA A 688 34.05 -33.06 2.28
C ALA A 688 33.03 -33.34 1.16
N THR A 689 33.37 -32.86 -0.01
CA THR A 689 32.69 -33.18 -1.29
C THR A 689 33.69 -33.92 -2.17
N SER A 690 33.25 -34.44 -3.32
CA SER A 690 34.14 -35.08 -4.29
C SER A 690 35.36 -34.21 -4.69
N ASP A 691 35.23 -32.89 -4.66
CA ASP A 691 36.23 -31.96 -5.19
C ASP A 691 36.84 -31.05 -4.16
N HIS A 692 36.17 -30.82 -3.03
CA HIS A 692 36.55 -29.82 -2.03
C HIS A 692 36.43 -30.32 -0.61
N ALA A 693 37.30 -29.82 0.29
CA ALA A 693 37.20 -30.02 1.73
C ALA A 693 37.09 -28.69 2.47
N TYR A 694 36.18 -28.62 3.42
CA TYR A 694 35.91 -27.43 4.20
C TYR A 694 36.01 -27.73 5.69
N ALA A 695 36.66 -26.84 6.43
CA ALA A 695 36.56 -26.75 7.89
C ALA A 695 36.07 -25.36 8.28
N VAL A 696 34.89 -25.31 8.90
CA VAL A 696 34.24 -24.07 9.29
C VAL A 696 34.22 -23.98 10.80
N TYR A 697 34.82 -22.94 11.31
CA TYR A 697 34.89 -22.65 12.76
C TYR A 697 34.02 -21.40 12.99
N LEU A 698 32.83 -21.57 13.59
CA LEU A 698 31.93 -20.49 13.91
C LEU A 698 32.01 -20.12 15.38
N PHE A 699 32.37 -18.87 15.64
CA PHE A 699 32.47 -18.33 16.99
C PHE A 699 31.16 -17.67 17.37
N THR A 700 30.46 -18.23 18.34
CA THR A 700 29.14 -17.84 18.77
C THR A 700 29.07 -17.32 20.21
N GLY A 701 30.22 -17.15 20.87
CA GLY A 701 30.27 -16.67 22.25
C GLY A 701 29.94 -15.20 22.41
N ASP A 702 29.17 -14.87 23.45
CA ASP A 702 28.73 -13.52 23.82
C ASP A 702 29.82 -12.61 24.40
N THR A 703 31.09 -13.00 24.29
CA THR A 703 32.16 -12.19 24.88
C THR A 703 32.45 -10.96 24.02
N PRO A 704 32.38 -9.74 24.59
CA PRO A 704 32.65 -8.48 23.87
C PRO A 704 34.06 -8.44 23.24
N SER A 705 34.98 -9.27 23.73
CA SER A 705 36.36 -9.38 23.25
C SER A 705 36.52 -10.22 21.98
N GLN A 706 35.49 -10.94 21.54
CA GLN A 706 35.60 -11.80 20.37
C GLN A 706 35.46 -10.95 19.08
N SER A 707 36.59 -10.74 18.42
CA SER A 707 36.66 -9.95 17.18
C SER A 707 36.34 -10.77 15.93
N VAL A 708 36.40 -12.10 16.00
CA VAL A 708 36.23 -13.02 14.86
C VAL A 708 34.86 -13.67 14.92
N TYR A 709 34.12 -13.62 13.80
CA TYR A 709 32.86 -14.32 13.65
C TYR A 709 33.03 -15.76 13.13
N ALA A 710 33.86 -15.92 12.11
CA ALA A 710 34.10 -17.21 11.50
C ALA A 710 35.55 -17.33 10.98
N LYS A 711 36.11 -18.57 11.03
CA LYS A 711 37.27 -18.98 10.26
C LYS A 711 36.85 -20.13 9.35
N ILE A 712 37.18 -20.04 8.10
CA ILE A 712 36.89 -21.08 7.12
C ILE A 712 38.19 -21.49 6.46
N VAL A 713 38.44 -22.79 6.39
CA VAL A 713 39.52 -23.37 5.61
C VAL A 713 38.87 -24.13 4.45
N ALA A 714 39.03 -23.61 3.24
CA ALA A 714 38.55 -24.19 2.01
C ALA A 714 39.77 -24.60 1.16
N ASP A 715 40.00 -25.88 0.93
CA ASP A 715 41.11 -26.39 0.10
C ASP A 715 42.48 -25.78 0.49
N ARG A 716 42.78 -25.70 1.75
CA ARG A 716 44.02 -25.10 2.33
C ARG A 716 44.05 -23.56 2.32
N GLN A 717 43.06 -22.88 1.75
CA GLN A 717 42.94 -21.42 1.88
C GLN A 717 42.20 -21.08 3.16
N LYS A 718 42.74 -20.14 3.93
CA LYS A 718 42.13 -19.67 5.17
C LYS A 718 41.42 -18.32 4.93
N ILE A 719 40.15 -18.29 5.23
CA ILE A 719 39.31 -17.11 5.18
C ILE A 719 38.88 -16.76 6.60
N VAL A 720 39.00 -15.50 7.00
CA VAL A 720 38.59 -15.02 8.33
C VAL A 720 37.59 -13.89 8.17
N PHE A 721 36.44 -14.03 8.80
CA PHE A 721 35.41 -13.00 8.92
C PHE A 721 35.48 -12.45 10.36
N ASP A 722 35.69 -11.14 10.45
CA ASP A 722 35.85 -10.45 11.73
C ASP A 722 35.08 -9.14 11.78
N LYS A 723 34.92 -8.58 12.98
CA LYS A 723 34.18 -7.33 13.21
C LYS A 723 34.74 -6.13 12.43
N THR A 724 36.02 -6.16 12.07
CA THR A 724 36.66 -5.07 11.32
C THR A 724 36.38 -5.18 9.83
N SER A 725 35.99 -6.34 9.35
CA SER A 725 35.61 -6.62 7.98
C SER A 725 34.09 -6.48 7.76
N SER A 726 33.34 -6.22 8.84
CA SER A 726 31.90 -6.10 8.78
C SER A 726 31.48 -4.88 7.95
N ILE A 727 30.35 -5.01 7.34
CA ILE A 727 29.59 -4.07 6.48
C ILE A 727 30.30 -2.72 6.43
N LYS A 728 30.86 -2.34 5.28
CA LYS A 728 31.15 -0.92 5.05
C LYS A 728 29.83 -0.23 5.34
N SER A 729 29.76 0.49 6.46
CA SER A 729 28.63 1.36 6.70
C SER A 729 28.48 2.19 5.42
N PHE A 730 27.40 1.96 4.71
CA PHE A 730 27.03 2.81 3.62
C PHE A 730 26.87 4.17 4.28
N SER A 731 27.85 5.06 4.11
CA SER A 731 27.67 6.45 4.53
C SER A 731 26.54 6.94 3.67
N PRO A 732 25.34 7.22 4.22
CA PRO A 732 24.26 7.73 3.41
C PRO A 732 24.81 8.94 2.66
N PRO A 733 24.57 9.08 1.35
CA PRO A 733 24.93 10.28 0.62
C PRO A 733 24.43 11.45 1.47
N GLU A 734 25.25 12.54 1.60
CA GLU A 734 24.86 13.71 2.40
C GLU A 734 23.38 13.99 2.20
N VAL A 735 22.59 13.72 3.22
CA VAL A 735 21.15 13.89 3.20
C VAL A 735 20.95 15.38 3.10
N LYS A 736 20.79 15.91 1.89
CA LYS A 736 20.31 17.27 1.68
C LYS A 736 19.07 17.39 2.51
N ASP A 737 18.98 18.43 3.32
CA ASP A 737 17.82 18.70 4.15
C ASP A 737 16.58 18.84 3.25
N TYR A 738 16.00 17.68 2.88
CA TYR A 738 14.87 17.58 1.94
C TYR A 738 13.62 18.22 2.52
N VAL A 739 13.56 18.34 3.83
CA VAL A 739 12.50 19.11 4.53
C VAL A 739 12.53 20.55 4.01
N LYS A 740 13.72 21.17 3.89
CA LYS A 740 13.82 22.53 3.30
C LYS A 740 13.40 22.57 1.84
N VAL A 741 13.70 21.53 1.06
CA VAL A 741 13.28 21.47 -0.35
C VAL A 741 11.76 21.38 -0.45
N VAL A 742 11.13 20.54 0.38
CA VAL A 742 9.67 20.42 0.44
C VAL A 742 9.03 21.74 0.92
N GLU A 743 9.59 22.36 1.95
CA GLU A 743 9.11 23.67 2.43
C GLU A 743 9.25 24.75 1.35
N GLN A 744 10.34 24.77 0.59
CA GLN A 744 10.53 25.68 -0.54
C GLN A 744 9.50 25.39 -1.64
N ASN A 745 9.25 24.13 -1.96
CA ASN A 745 8.22 23.74 -2.93
C ASN A 745 6.82 24.16 -2.45
N LEU A 746 6.49 23.95 -1.19
CA LEU A 746 5.22 24.40 -0.60
C LEU A 746 5.10 25.93 -0.58
N GLN A 747 6.21 26.66 -0.38
CA GLN A 747 6.23 28.13 -0.52
C GLN A 747 6.00 28.56 -1.97
N HIS A 748 6.49 27.81 -2.93
CA HIS A 748 6.24 28.06 -4.36
C HIS A 748 4.74 27.93 -4.71
N PHE A 749 4.01 27.07 -4.03
CA PHE A 749 2.54 26.94 -4.12
C PHE A 749 1.76 28.10 -3.54
N LYS A 750 2.31 28.79 -2.57
CA LYS A 750 1.58 29.84 -1.87
C LYS A 750 0.98 30.89 -2.82
N PRO A 751 1.68 31.36 -3.87
CA PRO A 751 1.08 32.28 -4.85
C PRO A 751 -0.06 31.62 -5.66
N VAL A 752 0.06 30.33 -6.02
CA VAL A 752 -0.98 29.59 -6.76
C VAL A 752 -2.25 29.48 -5.92
N PHE A 753 -2.13 29.07 -4.68
CA PHE A 753 -3.25 28.98 -3.78
C PHE A 753 -3.87 30.35 -3.45
N GLN A 754 -3.05 31.39 -3.29
CA GLN A 754 -3.53 32.76 -3.11
C GLN A 754 -4.30 33.26 -4.34
N GLN A 755 -3.88 32.90 -5.54
CA GLN A 755 -4.60 33.26 -6.74
C GLN A 755 -5.93 32.50 -6.85
N MET A 756 -5.96 31.21 -6.56
CA MET A 756 -7.21 30.43 -6.50
C MET A 756 -8.19 30.98 -5.47
N GLU A 757 -7.72 31.30 -4.27
CA GLU A 757 -8.51 31.93 -3.21
C GLU A 757 -9.11 33.28 -3.68
N LYS A 758 -8.31 34.09 -4.35
CA LYS A 758 -8.76 35.37 -4.92
C LYS A 758 -9.84 35.19 -5.97
N GLU A 759 -9.71 34.21 -6.84
CA GLU A 759 -10.71 33.89 -7.87
C GLU A 759 -11.99 33.33 -7.25
N ILE A 760 -11.90 32.41 -6.30
CA ILE A 760 -13.05 31.88 -5.54
C ILE A 760 -13.82 33.03 -4.89
N LEU A 761 -13.12 33.95 -4.22
CA LEU A 761 -13.72 35.09 -3.56
C LEU A 761 -14.32 36.11 -4.53
N SER A 762 -13.76 36.28 -5.72
CA SER A 762 -14.31 37.17 -6.76
C SER A 762 -15.65 36.69 -7.30
N HIS A 763 -15.90 35.38 -7.32
CA HIS A 763 -17.14 34.77 -7.78
C HIS A 763 -18.25 34.78 -6.70
N VAL A 764 -17.92 34.95 -5.42
CA VAL A 764 -18.86 35.03 -4.30
C VAL A 764 -19.37 36.45 -4.16
N LYS A 765 -20.24 36.88 -5.09
CA LYS A 765 -20.75 38.29 -5.13
C LYS A 765 -21.87 38.60 -4.16
N ASN A 766 -22.53 37.63 -3.56
CA ASN A 766 -23.59 37.87 -2.60
C ASN A 766 -23.57 36.95 -1.37
N THR A 767 -24.16 37.45 -0.28
CA THR A 767 -24.15 36.84 1.03
C THR A 767 -24.81 35.45 1.08
N ALA A 768 -25.82 35.21 0.24
CA ALA A 768 -26.54 33.94 0.19
C ALA A 768 -25.70 32.87 -0.52
N SER A 769 -24.98 33.26 -1.57
CA SER A 769 -24.02 32.37 -2.25
C SER A 769 -22.84 32.03 -1.34
N PHE A 770 -22.30 33.02 -0.63
CA PHE A 770 -21.21 32.81 0.33
C PHE A 770 -21.62 31.85 1.45
N ARG A 771 -22.78 32.05 2.04
CA ARG A 771 -23.31 31.16 3.09
C ARG A 771 -23.48 29.73 2.60
N LYS A 772 -24.06 29.54 1.42
CA LYS A 772 -24.23 28.23 0.78
C LYS A 772 -22.89 27.55 0.49
N THR A 773 -21.91 28.33 0.08
CA THR A 773 -20.54 27.87 -0.16
C THR A 773 -19.84 27.51 1.15
N ALA A 774 -19.95 28.35 2.18
CA ALA A 774 -19.39 28.07 3.49
C ALA A 774 -20.04 26.83 4.13
N GLU A 775 -21.35 26.69 4.05
CA GLU A 775 -22.10 25.50 4.50
C GLU A 775 -21.66 24.24 3.77
N ARG A 776 -21.27 24.35 2.51
CA ARG A 776 -20.78 23.24 1.71
C ARG A 776 -19.35 22.84 2.04
N LEU A 777 -18.47 23.81 2.24
CA LEU A 777 -17.07 23.61 2.64
C LEU A 777 -16.93 23.06 4.06
N LEU A 778 -17.86 23.43 4.95
CA LEU A 778 -17.82 23.06 6.36
C LEU A 778 -18.63 21.80 6.68
N ARG A 779 -19.39 21.25 5.72
CA ARG A 779 -20.12 19.96 5.90
C ARG A 779 -19.21 18.77 6.21
N PHE A 780 -17.93 18.91 5.94
CA PHE A 780 -16.92 17.88 6.17
C PHE A 780 -16.12 18.09 7.46
N SER A 781 -16.35 19.16 8.18
CA SER A 781 -15.85 19.37 9.54
C SER A 781 -16.91 18.95 10.57
N ASP A 782 -16.48 18.60 11.77
CA ASP A 782 -17.38 18.18 12.86
C ASP A 782 -18.58 19.11 13.00
N LYS A 783 -19.80 18.57 13.00
CA LYS A 783 -21.07 19.32 12.92
C LYS A 783 -21.20 20.46 13.95
N ARG A 784 -20.60 20.34 15.13
CA ARG A 784 -20.67 21.38 16.17
C ARG A 784 -19.81 22.60 15.86
N ASN A 785 -18.67 22.40 15.24
CA ASN A 785 -17.75 23.47 14.87
C ASN A 785 -18.14 24.12 13.54
N THR A 786 -18.95 23.45 12.74
CA THR A 786 -19.39 23.94 11.42
C THR A 786 -20.34 25.14 11.56
N GLU A 787 -21.30 25.09 12.49
CA GLU A 787 -22.23 26.20 12.70
C GLU A 787 -21.53 27.45 13.23
N GLU A 788 -20.60 27.28 14.18
CA GLU A 788 -19.84 28.38 14.77
C GLU A 788 -18.88 29.00 13.74
N ALA A 789 -18.22 28.19 12.91
CA ALA A 789 -17.37 28.68 11.82
C ALA A 789 -18.17 29.39 10.71
N ILE A 790 -19.39 28.92 10.39
CA ILE A 790 -20.32 29.61 9.46
C ILE A 790 -20.75 30.96 10.02
N GLU A 791 -21.10 31.02 11.29
CA GLU A 791 -21.48 32.28 11.97
C GLU A 791 -20.32 33.28 12.01
N GLN A 792 -19.10 32.82 12.27
CA GLN A 792 -17.90 33.67 12.27
C GLN A 792 -17.59 34.19 10.86
N LEU A 793 -17.64 33.33 9.82
CA LEU A 793 -17.46 33.74 8.42
C LEU A 793 -18.55 34.72 7.98
N PHE A 794 -19.79 34.55 8.46
CA PHE A 794 -20.90 35.45 8.20
C PHE A 794 -20.72 36.80 8.86
N ALA A 795 -20.27 36.82 10.12
CA ALA A 795 -19.97 38.06 10.88
C ALA A 795 -18.82 38.85 10.20
N ILE A 796 -17.75 38.19 9.79
CA ILE A 796 -16.64 38.80 9.06
C ILE A 796 -17.11 39.39 7.73
N SER A 797 -17.97 38.69 6.98
CA SER A 797 -18.55 39.18 5.74
C SER A 797 -19.42 40.41 5.92
N GLN A 798 -20.20 40.46 6.99
CA GLN A 798 -21.02 41.64 7.36
C GLN A 798 -20.16 42.83 7.79
N GLN A 799 -19.13 42.60 8.56
CA GLN A 799 -18.18 43.62 9.01
C GLN A 799 -17.42 44.26 7.84
N GLN A 800 -17.01 43.43 6.85
CA GLN A 800 -16.38 43.92 5.63
C GLN A 800 -17.34 44.74 4.74
N LYS A 801 -18.64 44.35 4.66
CA LYS A 801 -19.66 45.18 3.99
C LYS A 801 -19.87 46.55 4.63
N GLN A 802 -19.84 46.62 5.95
CA GLN A 802 -19.95 47.88 6.70
C GLN A 802 -18.72 48.75 6.48
N GLN A 803 -17.51 48.17 6.53
CA GLN A 803 -16.26 48.88 6.25
C GLN A 803 -16.19 49.37 4.79
N GLY A 804 -16.65 48.57 3.82
CA GLY A 804 -16.75 48.97 2.40
C GLY A 804 -17.75 50.11 2.14
N LYS A 805 -18.80 50.25 2.94
CA LYS A 805 -19.73 51.41 2.87
C LYS A 805 -19.09 52.67 3.44
N ILE A 806 -18.29 52.60 4.46
CA ILE A 806 -17.58 53.77 5.07
C ILE A 806 -16.48 54.30 4.14
N THR A 807 -15.82 53.46 3.35
CA THR A 807 -14.76 53.89 2.44
C THR A 807 -15.24 54.50 1.12
N ARG A 808 -16.53 54.39 0.75
CA ARG A 808 -17.09 55.04 -0.45
C ARG A 808 -17.36 56.55 -0.23
N THR A 809 -17.29 57.07 0.99
CA THR A 809 -17.51 58.48 1.29
C THR A 809 -16.21 59.32 1.37
N ARG A 810 -15.01 58.71 1.25
CA ARG A 810 -13.76 59.43 1.16
C ARG A 810 -13.01 59.07 -0.12
N LYS A 811 -13.04 59.95 -1.10
CA LYS A 811 -12.19 59.89 -2.31
C LYS A 811 -10.70 59.99 -1.86
N GLY A 812 -9.90 59.03 -2.24
CA GLY A 812 -8.46 59.10 -2.30
C GLY A 812 -7.73 58.18 -1.31
N ALA A 813 -6.99 57.27 -1.86
CA ALA A 813 -5.91 56.45 -1.32
C ALA A 813 -6.27 55.34 -0.28
N ARG A 814 -6.07 54.15 -0.73
CA ARG A 814 -5.61 52.94 -0.04
C ARG A 814 -6.41 51.68 -0.39
N ASN A 815 -6.11 51.12 -1.56
CA ASN A 815 -6.51 49.77 -1.97
C ASN A 815 -5.62 48.65 -1.38
N TYR A 816 -4.83 48.90 -0.36
CA TYR A 816 -3.81 47.93 0.11
C TYR A 816 -4.21 47.10 1.35
N LYS A 817 -5.29 47.47 2.04
CA LYS A 817 -5.71 46.72 3.26
C LYS A 817 -6.65 45.53 3.00
N PHE A 818 -7.21 45.43 1.81
CA PHE A 818 -8.16 44.38 1.49
C PHE A 818 -7.50 43.02 1.17
N ILE A 819 -6.26 43.08 0.69
CA ILE A 819 -5.49 41.87 0.28
C ILE A 819 -4.90 41.11 1.47
N ASN A 820 -4.70 41.78 2.63
CA ASN A 820 -4.09 41.15 3.80
C ASN A 820 -5.11 40.48 4.76
N ALA A 821 -6.42 40.66 4.56
CA ALA A 821 -7.43 40.06 5.44
C ALA A 821 -7.87 38.66 5.02
N VAL A 822 -7.64 38.29 3.77
CA VAL A 822 -8.05 36.99 3.19
C VAL A 822 -7.14 35.85 3.66
N PRO A 823 -5.81 36.00 3.72
CA PRO A 823 -4.94 35.00 4.34
C PRO A 823 -5.27 34.70 5.81
N ASP A 824 -5.73 35.71 6.58
CA ASP A 824 -6.09 35.57 7.97
C ASP A 824 -7.34 34.69 8.19
N ILE A 825 -8.30 34.73 7.26
CA ILE A 825 -9.53 33.91 7.38
C ILE A 825 -9.20 32.44 7.16
N PHE A 826 -8.40 32.14 6.17
CA PHE A 826 -7.99 30.75 5.89
C PHE A 826 -6.96 30.23 6.90
N SER A 827 -6.07 31.10 7.40
CA SER A 827 -5.20 30.79 8.53
C SER A 827 -5.99 30.55 9.81
N GLN A 828 -7.08 31.26 10.05
CA GLN A 828 -7.99 31.04 11.19
C GLN A 828 -8.81 29.76 11.03
N ILE A 829 -9.23 29.39 9.81
CA ILE A 829 -9.85 28.09 9.54
C ILE A 829 -8.84 26.96 9.78
N GLU A 830 -7.59 27.13 9.33
CA GLU A 830 -6.51 26.17 9.55
C GLU A 830 -6.12 26.07 11.04
N VAL A 831 -6.10 27.19 11.78
CA VAL A 831 -5.87 27.25 13.23
C VAL A 831 -7.06 26.63 13.98
N ASN A 832 -8.29 26.85 13.54
CA ASN A 832 -9.48 26.23 14.13
C ASN A 832 -9.57 24.74 13.83
N GLU A 833 -9.21 24.29 12.61
CA GLU A 833 -9.02 22.87 12.31
C GLU A 833 -7.94 22.24 13.17
N LYS A 834 -6.80 22.94 13.34
CA LYS A 834 -5.70 22.50 14.21
C LYS A 834 -6.12 22.45 15.68
N GLN A 835 -6.87 23.45 16.18
CA GLN A 835 -7.41 23.48 17.55
C GLN A 835 -8.52 22.42 17.73
N THR A 836 -9.33 22.15 16.73
CA THR A 836 -10.36 21.11 16.76
C THR A 836 -9.74 19.73 16.75
N ARG A 837 -8.70 19.53 15.95
CA ARG A 837 -7.88 18.30 15.99
C ARG A 837 -7.17 18.15 17.33
N LEU A 838 -6.60 19.22 17.90
CA LEU A 838 -5.96 19.22 19.22
C LEU A 838 -6.97 18.96 20.34
N LYS A 839 -8.20 19.49 20.26
CA LYS A 839 -9.28 19.20 21.23
C LYS A 839 -9.80 17.76 21.07
N ALA A 840 -9.99 17.27 19.86
CA ALA A 840 -10.35 15.87 19.60
C ALA A 840 -9.24 14.92 20.07
N MET A 841 -7.97 15.30 19.90
CA MET A 841 -6.82 14.53 20.40
C MET A 841 -6.66 14.64 21.92
N ALA A 842 -6.97 15.80 22.54
CA ALA A 842 -6.97 15.97 23.99
C ALA A 842 -8.15 15.24 24.66
N LEU A 843 -9.30 15.14 24.01
CA LEU A 843 -10.42 14.27 24.41
C LEU A 843 -10.09 12.79 24.26
N ALA A 844 -9.30 12.42 23.25
CA ALA A 844 -8.79 11.06 23.11
C ALA A 844 -7.63 10.75 24.08
N GLN A 845 -7.04 11.75 24.72
CA GLN A 845 -5.99 11.61 25.74
C GLN A 845 -6.46 11.86 27.18
N SER A 846 -7.65 12.43 27.39
CA SER A 846 -8.26 12.45 28.70
C SER A 846 -8.73 11.03 29.04
N GLU A 847 -8.36 10.56 30.21
CA GLU A 847 -8.63 9.25 30.79
C GLU A 847 -10.12 8.90 31.02
N VAL A 848 -11.01 9.43 30.27
CA VAL A 848 -12.30 8.81 30.07
C VAL A 848 -12.05 7.73 29.03
N PRO A 849 -12.20 6.44 29.35
CA PRO A 849 -12.17 5.42 28.34
C PRO A 849 -13.28 5.79 27.34
N VAL A 850 -12.93 6.47 26.27
CA VAL A 850 -13.69 6.42 25.02
C VAL A 850 -13.72 4.93 24.76
N ASN A 851 -14.89 4.39 24.83
CA ASN A 851 -15.10 2.97 24.70
C ASN A 851 -14.66 2.61 23.27
N GLU A 852 -13.33 2.45 23.07
CA GLU A 852 -12.74 1.87 21.87
C GLU A 852 -13.42 0.52 21.58
N ASP A 853 -14.03 -0.06 22.63
CA ASP A 853 -14.89 -1.22 22.56
C ASP A 853 -16.21 -0.99 21.81
N GLU A 854 -16.76 0.20 21.66
CA GLU A 854 -18.01 0.38 20.90
C GLU A 854 -17.76 0.48 19.38
N GLU A 855 -16.75 1.20 18.92
CA GLU A 855 -16.35 1.15 17.50
C GLU A 855 -15.69 -0.19 17.17
N MET A 856 -14.94 -0.76 18.09
CA MET A 856 -14.35 -2.08 17.98
C MET A 856 -15.40 -3.18 18.15
N LYS A 857 -16.42 -2.98 18.95
CA LYS A 857 -17.53 -3.93 19.15
C LYS A 857 -18.46 -3.98 17.94
N ASP A 858 -18.74 -2.86 17.30
CA ASP A 858 -19.45 -2.84 16.01
C ASP A 858 -18.63 -3.50 14.90
N LEU A 859 -17.29 -3.39 14.94
CA LEU A 859 -16.39 -4.10 14.03
C LEU A 859 -16.28 -5.59 14.44
N LEU A 860 -16.21 -5.92 15.71
CA LEU A 860 -16.11 -7.28 16.24
C LEU A 860 -17.43 -8.03 16.18
N ASP A 861 -18.59 -7.40 16.45
CA ASP A 861 -19.91 -7.99 16.23
C ASP A 861 -20.19 -8.28 14.75
N PHE A 862 -19.50 -7.55 13.85
CA PHE A 862 -19.52 -7.85 12.42
C PHE A 862 -18.59 -9.04 12.06
N VAL A 863 -17.47 -9.18 12.80
CA VAL A 863 -16.46 -10.24 12.60
C VAL A 863 -16.84 -11.57 13.28
N ASP A 864 -17.52 -11.53 14.41
CA ASP A 864 -17.89 -12.73 15.18
C ASP A 864 -19.09 -13.52 14.62
N LYS A 865 -19.73 -13.06 13.54
CA LYS A 865 -20.65 -13.92 12.80
C LYS A 865 -19.85 -14.99 12.04
N PRO A 866 -20.17 -16.29 12.22
CA PRO A 866 -19.40 -17.40 11.64
C PRO A 866 -19.17 -17.33 10.13
N SER A 867 -20.03 -16.62 9.39
CA SER A 867 -19.88 -16.39 7.94
C SER A 867 -18.88 -15.32 7.57
N VAL A 868 -18.36 -14.53 8.52
CA VAL A 868 -17.44 -13.42 8.29
C VAL A 868 -16.01 -13.79 8.71
N ARG A 869 -15.83 -14.70 9.69
CA ARG A 869 -14.50 -15.20 10.07
C ARG A 869 -13.73 -15.81 8.91
N GLN A 870 -14.40 -16.38 7.91
CA GLN A 870 -13.76 -16.93 6.72
C GLN A 870 -13.38 -15.86 5.67
N LYS A 871 -13.85 -14.61 5.82
CA LYS A 871 -13.68 -13.55 4.80
C LYS A 871 -12.75 -12.40 5.20
N SER A 872 -12.37 -12.29 6.48
CA SER A 872 -11.58 -11.14 6.97
C SER A 872 -10.07 -11.20 6.68
N GLY A 873 -9.58 -12.30 6.10
CA GLY A 873 -8.17 -12.48 5.76
C GLY A 873 -7.76 -12.04 4.35
N SER A 874 -8.66 -11.51 3.53
CA SER A 874 -8.36 -11.30 2.12
C SER A 874 -8.17 -9.82 1.77
N TYR A 875 -7.01 -9.27 2.05
CA TYR A 875 -6.60 -7.97 1.50
C TYR A 875 -6.14 -8.03 0.04
N SER A 876 -6.06 -9.20 -0.57
CA SER A 876 -5.88 -9.33 -2.01
C SER A 876 -6.37 -10.68 -2.49
N ARG A 877 -7.57 -10.72 -3.05
CA ARG A 877 -8.04 -11.88 -3.78
C ARG A 877 -7.58 -11.80 -5.23
N TYR A 878 -6.36 -12.19 -5.47
CA TYR A 878 -5.86 -12.48 -6.81
C TYR A 878 -5.70 -14.00 -6.96
N GLY A 879 -6.81 -14.69 -7.04
CA GLY A 879 -6.83 -16.14 -7.34
C GLY A 879 -7.66 -16.43 -8.60
N PRO A 880 -7.42 -17.56 -9.29
CA PRO A 880 -8.17 -17.94 -10.46
C PRO A 880 -9.66 -18.13 -10.14
N TYR A 881 -10.50 -17.67 -11.05
CA TYR A 881 -11.96 -17.74 -10.95
C TYR A 881 -12.45 -19.19 -10.95
N HIS A 882 -13.08 -19.61 -9.84
CA HIS A 882 -13.95 -20.79 -9.84
C HIS A 882 -15.40 -20.34 -9.61
N THR A 883 -16.25 -20.81 -10.50
CA THR A 883 -17.71 -20.65 -10.47
C THR A 883 -18.32 -21.36 -9.27
N LEU A 884 -19.08 -20.65 -8.45
CA LEU A 884 -19.90 -21.21 -7.39
C LEU A 884 -21.38 -21.16 -7.77
N THR A 885 -22.01 -22.32 -7.80
CA THR A 885 -23.46 -22.51 -7.88
C THR A 885 -24.15 -22.15 -6.55
N THR A 886 -25.26 -21.47 -6.67
CA THR A 886 -26.07 -20.98 -5.56
C THR A 886 -26.90 -22.05 -4.89
N HIS A 887 -27.02 -22.04 -3.56
CA HIS A 887 -28.18 -22.58 -2.87
C HIS A 887 -28.76 -21.55 -1.89
N ASN A 888 -30.10 -21.45 -1.96
CA ASN A 888 -30.93 -20.51 -1.21
C ASN A 888 -31.12 -20.90 0.27
N GLY A 889 -31.22 -19.91 1.13
CA GLY A 889 -31.73 -20.08 2.49
C GLY A 889 -31.52 -18.85 3.36
N ALA A 890 -32.45 -17.89 3.33
CA ALA A 890 -32.53 -16.88 4.40
C ALA A 890 -33.91 -16.18 4.38
N ALA A 891 -34.74 -16.50 5.30
CA ALA A 891 -35.86 -15.64 5.73
C ALA A 891 -36.08 -15.80 7.23
N SER A 892 -36.25 -14.68 7.93
CA SER A 892 -36.77 -14.50 9.30
C SER A 892 -35.79 -13.97 10.37
N ILE A 893 -35.38 -12.68 10.30
CA ILE A 893 -35.01 -11.89 11.53
C ILE A 893 -35.28 -10.36 11.32
N SER A 894 -35.87 -9.93 10.20
CA SER A 894 -35.97 -8.50 9.86
C SER A 894 -37.15 -7.74 10.49
N ALA A 895 -38.13 -8.40 11.14
CA ALA A 895 -39.37 -7.76 11.59
C ALA A 895 -39.31 -6.99 12.92
N SER A 896 -38.40 -7.37 13.82
CA SER A 896 -38.34 -6.76 15.18
C SER A 896 -37.60 -5.41 15.20
N TYR A 897 -36.52 -5.26 14.44
CA TYR A 897 -35.76 -4.02 14.42
C TYR A 897 -36.45 -2.88 13.67
N THR A 898 -37.25 -3.22 12.66
CA THR A 898 -38.04 -2.22 11.92
C THR A 898 -39.14 -1.59 12.80
N ARG A 899 -39.71 -2.36 13.72
CA ARG A 899 -40.72 -1.86 14.68
C ARG A 899 -40.08 -0.93 15.72
N LEU A 900 -38.94 -1.29 16.27
CA LEU A 900 -38.24 -0.47 17.28
C LEU A 900 -37.80 0.87 16.69
N PHE A 901 -37.26 0.87 15.47
CA PHE A 901 -36.83 2.08 14.74
C PHE A 901 -38.01 3.00 14.40
N LEU A 902 -39.16 2.41 14.07
CA LEU A 902 -40.37 3.19 13.78
C LEU A 902 -40.92 3.84 15.08
N ILE A 903 -40.94 3.09 16.19
CA ILE A 903 -41.38 3.62 17.50
C ILE A 903 -40.47 4.75 17.97
N LEU A 904 -39.17 4.62 17.83
CA LEU A 904 -38.19 5.66 18.22
C LEU A 904 -38.37 6.95 17.39
N ASN A 905 -38.58 6.82 16.08
CA ASN A 905 -38.82 8.00 15.21
C ASN A 905 -40.14 8.69 15.51
N ILE A 906 -41.20 7.95 15.84
CA ILE A 906 -42.49 8.51 16.25
C ILE A 906 -42.33 9.25 17.58
N ALA A 907 -41.61 8.70 18.55
CA ALA A 907 -41.37 9.34 19.86
C ALA A 907 -40.56 10.67 19.69
N ILE A 908 -39.53 10.68 18.86
CA ILE A 908 -38.76 11.90 18.55
C ILE A 908 -39.64 12.94 17.91
N PHE A 909 -40.49 12.54 16.96
CA PHE A 909 -41.40 13.45 16.27
C PHE A 909 -42.43 14.07 17.25
N ILE A 910 -43.01 13.27 18.17
CA ILE A 910 -43.92 13.77 19.20
C ILE A 910 -43.27 14.79 20.12
N VAL A 911 -42.00 14.59 20.48
CA VAL A 911 -41.23 15.53 21.31
C VAL A 911 -41.00 16.85 20.57
N LEU A 912 -40.64 16.76 19.27
CA LEU A 912 -40.44 17.96 18.44
C LEU A 912 -41.75 18.74 18.25
N LEU A 913 -42.87 18.05 18.03
CA LEU A 913 -44.19 18.66 17.91
C LEU A 913 -44.61 19.35 19.23
N ALA A 914 -44.38 18.71 20.37
CA ALA A 914 -44.63 19.28 21.68
C ALA A 914 -43.79 20.56 21.96
N LEU A 915 -42.53 20.54 21.52
CA LEU A 915 -41.65 21.73 21.62
C LEU A 915 -42.12 22.85 20.70
N GLN A 916 -42.61 22.56 19.50
CA GLN A 916 -43.18 23.56 18.60
C GLN A 916 -44.49 24.11 19.14
N LEU A 917 -45.38 23.30 19.71
CA LEU A 917 -46.60 23.72 20.37
C LEU A 917 -46.31 24.62 21.57
N SER A 918 -45.32 24.26 22.38
CA SER A 918 -44.87 25.10 23.50
C SER A 918 -44.38 26.48 23.04
N ARG A 919 -43.62 26.54 21.92
CA ARG A 919 -43.18 27.79 21.30
C ARG A 919 -44.34 28.59 20.71
N PHE A 920 -45.35 27.93 20.11
CA PHE A 920 -46.58 28.56 19.62
C PHE A 920 -47.37 29.23 20.76
N LEU A 921 -47.58 28.56 21.87
CA LEU A 921 -48.30 29.06 23.01
C LEU A 921 -47.59 30.27 23.68
N LYS A 922 -46.24 30.32 23.65
CA LYS A 922 -45.45 31.41 24.19
C LYS A 922 -45.31 32.64 23.30
N THR A 923 -45.71 32.59 22.05
CA THR A 923 -45.54 33.65 21.05
C THR A 923 -46.68 34.65 21.11
N LYS A 924 -46.37 35.93 21.44
CA LYS A 924 -47.35 37.04 21.47
C LYS A 924 -47.55 37.69 20.09
N ASN A 925 -46.73 37.44 19.08
CA ASN A 925 -46.77 38.07 17.77
C ASN A 925 -47.66 37.31 16.77
N MET A 926 -48.69 37.99 16.28
CA MET A 926 -49.70 37.37 15.42
C MET A 926 -49.18 36.87 14.05
N HIS A 927 -48.16 37.52 13.51
CA HIS A 927 -47.53 37.07 12.25
C HIS A 927 -46.72 35.79 12.43
N ARG A 928 -46.00 35.66 13.53
CA ARG A 928 -45.28 34.42 13.89
C ARG A 928 -46.20 33.25 14.24
N LYS A 929 -47.39 33.57 14.83
CA LYS A 929 -48.46 32.57 15.04
C LYS A 929 -48.98 31.96 13.72
N ARG A 930 -49.20 32.80 12.70
CA ARG A 930 -49.65 32.31 11.37
C ARG A 930 -48.60 31.44 10.70
N CYS A 931 -47.34 31.79 10.75
CA CYS A 931 -46.25 30.95 10.20
C CYS A 931 -46.09 29.62 10.95
N LEU A 932 -46.17 29.63 12.29
CA LEU A 932 -46.11 28.39 13.10
C LEU A 932 -47.37 27.52 12.88
N TYR A 933 -48.53 28.11 12.64
CA TYR A 933 -49.76 27.36 12.26
C TYR A 933 -49.64 26.67 10.93
N ALA A 934 -49.05 27.33 9.92
CA ALA A 934 -48.78 26.74 8.63
C ALA A 934 -47.80 25.55 8.73
N ILE A 935 -46.73 25.68 9.52
CA ILE A 935 -45.76 24.60 9.74
C ILE A 935 -46.41 23.41 10.43
N LEU A 936 -47.18 23.63 11.51
CA LEU A 936 -47.93 22.59 12.21
C LEU A 936 -48.94 21.85 11.31
N SER A 937 -49.59 22.59 10.41
CA SER A 937 -50.51 21.97 9.45
C SER A 937 -49.78 21.10 8.43
N ILE A 938 -48.61 21.50 7.96
CA ILE A 938 -47.77 20.71 7.05
C ILE A 938 -47.27 19.44 7.75
N ASP A 939 -46.82 19.55 8.99
CA ASP A 939 -46.36 18.42 9.78
C ASP A 939 -47.45 17.39 10.05
N CYS A 940 -48.74 17.85 10.27
CA CYS A 940 -49.89 16.98 10.41
C CYS A 940 -50.26 16.29 9.07
N CYS A 941 -50.13 16.98 7.95
CA CYS A 941 -50.38 16.38 6.64
C CYS A 941 -49.33 15.30 6.31
N ILE A 942 -48.07 15.52 6.68
CA ILE A 942 -46.96 14.53 6.49
C ILE A 942 -47.24 13.29 7.34
N LEU A 943 -47.70 13.45 8.59
CA LEU A 943 -48.11 12.35 9.46
C LEU A 943 -49.22 11.52 8.90
N LEU A 944 -50.28 12.16 8.41
CA LEU A 944 -51.41 11.46 7.79
C LEU A 944 -50.98 10.72 6.48
N TRP A 945 -50.08 11.29 5.73
CA TRP A 945 -49.54 10.66 4.51
C TRP A 945 -48.64 9.43 4.87
N LEU A 946 -47.76 9.56 5.86
CA LEU A 946 -46.92 8.47 6.37
C LEU A 946 -47.75 7.34 6.95
N TYR A 947 -48.81 7.65 7.69
CA TYR A 947 -49.77 6.65 8.24
C TYR A 947 -50.52 5.94 7.13
N SER A 948 -51.02 6.64 6.13
CA SER A 948 -51.71 6.06 4.97
C SER A 948 -50.77 5.18 4.12
N SER A 949 -49.51 5.58 3.97
CA SER A 949 -48.48 4.79 3.24
C SER A 949 -48.11 3.51 3.97
N CYS A 950 -48.03 3.53 5.31
CA CYS A 950 -47.80 2.33 6.13
C CYS A 950 -48.99 1.35 6.08
N TYR A 951 -50.20 1.86 6.00
CA TYR A 951 -51.41 1.01 5.95
C TYR A 951 -51.57 0.33 4.58
N ARG A 952 -51.06 0.94 3.50
CA ARG A 952 -51.10 0.35 2.14
C ARG A 952 -49.98 -0.67 1.86
N SER A 953 -48.96 -0.74 2.69
CA SER A 953 -47.88 -1.72 2.54
C SER A 953 -48.07 -3.02 3.33
N GLN A 954 -49.24 -3.20 4.01
CA GLN A 954 -49.61 -4.40 4.72
C GLN A 954 -50.82 -5.17 4.09
N CYS A 955 -51.29 -4.75 2.88
CA CYS A 955 -52.22 -5.54 2.09
C CYS A 955 -51.56 -6.11 0.85
#